data_61813b681c5d5e15510a4092b9407051
#
_entry.id   61813b681c5d5e15510a4092b9407051
#
_cell.length_a   1.000
_cell.length_b   1.000
_cell.length_c   1.000
_cell.angle_alpha   90.00
_cell.angle_beta   90.00
_cell.angle_gamma   90.00
#
_symmetry.space_group_name_H-M   'P 1'
#
loop_
_entity.id
_entity.type
_entity.pdbx_description
1 polymer ?
#
loop_
_entity_poly.entity_id
_entity_poly.type
_entity_poly.pdbx_seq_one_letter_code
_entity_poly.pdbx_strand_id
1 'polypeptide(L)'
;MATAGVKRSFVASSMNESDDVDQHHQLENPTKFVRVDARINGYSASPSQPQSPRTNSSRYSMAACSRPETPVTRPATPIAHLPNEIPPFPADASIVLAGIRGAGKSTLAIIASTAMARRALDCEKAFQQVTGLTSFAYKRAHGPVECHRRQTDVLRDLLEQNSKGALIVCSWMERGVQTLLRDFCRTHPVVHILRDVRAIQDHLKIEDEEKARSLLAASSTLFRTCTNLEFFNVTETADPWIETDAARIETQAGGQKPPAPYLTLKRAERHFLKFLSLIMPKGSIPFIESAFPLASIPTEDRRFTYAISVSLSSLLNNEIDIEELETGADAIEIVVDGITGATTLDSERAAEIARIVGSIRRSTVIPLIYHVVLPDCSESVYMDFIMHGLRLSPEYLTVDLRLNDYQLLHIISMKRRSKVIGHLTPAADSPSWADPFWMSHYHRARRLGCDLARLIKPVTCIKDNFDVNHLKALVEASTGHKIPLIAYNSGPRGRHSAAMNHVLTSVVPEPMASNCKPDQPCLTAVQATQALYNSFLFDPMKMYVFGAHVSYSLSPAMHTAALKACGIPHSYRPVSTPSLNGLRELIEDPYFAGASVGLPFKVEVITLTHSLSRHAQAIGAVNTLVPVRRLNPDGTIPEDEKLFNCRNRAGPVRALYGENTDWIGIRACLRRGLSPANAVRPTSCGLIIGAGGMARAATYSMLQLGVKNIVVYNRTVANAEKMVTHFTRLSKRHDLPLLSAALDVETRFHIIRTLDEPWPEDFRLPTMIVSCIPTHRIGDVPAPNFFAPSSWLGSPTGGCLVELGYKTLDTPILNQARQVSNRGWVTMDGLDLLPEQGFAQFELFTGRRAPRRLMRGEVFRAYQPDGQDRAALAQLQPRLNNIVEQEP
;
A
#
# COMPACT_ATOMS: atom_id res chain seq x y z
N MET A 1 -44.94 30.46 18.36
CA MET A 1 -44.68 31.28 17.19
C MET A 1 -43.65 30.53 16.32
N ALA A 2 -44.06 30.15 15.16
CA ALA A 2 -43.34 29.25 14.27
C ALA A 2 -42.22 30.02 13.55
N THR A 3 -41.02 29.48 13.61
CA THR A 3 -39.93 29.89 12.69
C THR A 3 -39.80 28.85 11.58
N ALA A 4 -40.17 29.31 10.41
CA ALA A 4 -40.17 28.55 9.17
C ALA A 4 -38.71 28.18 8.76
N GLY A 5 -38.44 26.90 8.61
CA GLY A 5 -37.24 26.41 7.97
C GLY A 5 -37.36 26.59 6.46
N VAL A 6 -36.43 27.32 5.88
CA VAL A 6 -36.34 27.52 4.43
C VAL A 6 -35.82 26.23 3.80
N LYS A 7 -36.74 25.46 3.24
CA LYS A 7 -36.44 24.42 2.26
C LYS A 7 -36.09 25.09 0.92
N ARG A 8 -34.84 25.09 0.52
CA ARG A 8 -34.49 25.37 -0.87
C ARG A 8 -34.57 24.06 -1.67
N SER A 9 -35.71 23.86 -2.31
CA SER A 9 -35.84 22.92 -3.40
C SER A 9 -35.34 23.61 -4.68
N PHE A 10 -34.33 23.08 -5.33
CA PHE A 10 -33.98 23.48 -6.67
C PHE A 10 -34.98 22.87 -7.64
N VAL A 11 -35.83 23.70 -8.19
CA VAL A 11 -36.67 23.38 -9.36
C VAL A 11 -35.79 23.61 -10.59
N ALA A 12 -35.68 22.63 -11.43
CA ALA A 12 -35.14 22.79 -12.77
C ALA A 12 -36.11 23.65 -13.59
N SER A 13 -35.69 24.85 -13.92
CA SER A 13 -36.44 25.68 -14.87
C SER A 13 -36.12 25.20 -16.29
N SER A 14 -37.13 24.63 -16.92
CA SER A 14 -37.22 24.47 -18.36
C SER A 14 -37.39 25.86 -18.97
N MET A 15 -36.49 26.32 -19.83
CA MET A 15 -36.69 27.45 -20.70
C MET A 15 -37.39 26.96 -21.96
N ASN A 16 -38.59 27.48 -22.17
CA ASN A 16 -39.28 27.43 -23.44
C ASN A 16 -38.68 28.49 -24.38
N GLU A 17 -38.57 28.08 -25.62
CA GLU A 17 -38.26 28.94 -26.77
C GLU A 17 -39.36 29.96 -27.01
N SER A 18 -38.99 31.18 -27.39
CA SER A 18 -39.76 32.03 -28.30
C SER A 18 -38.80 32.95 -29.06
N ASP A 19 -39.04 32.97 -30.36
CA ASP A 19 -38.36 33.68 -31.47
C ASP A 19 -38.12 35.16 -31.24
N ASP A 20 -37.02 35.72 -31.76
CA ASP A 20 -36.97 36.63 -32.91
C ASP A 20 -35.54 37.13 -33.24
N VAL A 21 -35.16 36.87 -34.46
CA VAL A 21 -34.53 37.64 -35.56
C VAL A 21 -33.34 38.61 -35.30
N ASP A 22 -32.29 38.27 -36.00
CA ASP A 22 -31.32 39.05 -36.79
C ASP A 22 -30.07 39.74 -36.17
N GLN A 23 -28.99 39.36 -36.73
CA GLN A 23 -27.83 40.05 -37.34
C GLN A 23 -26.43 39.76 -36.71
N HIS A 24 -25.69 39.03 -37.56
CA HIS A 24 -24.24 39.06 -37.81
C HIS A 24 -23.30 39.63 -36.75
N HIS A 25 -22.49 38.69 -36.16
CA HIS A 25 -21.01 38.76 -36.20
C HIS A 25 -20.42 37.42 -35.84
N GLN A 26 -19.54 36.89 -36.68
CA GLN A 26 -18.73 35.71 -36.47
C GLN A 26 -17.78 35.95 -35.32
N LEU A 27 -17.92 35.13 -34.23
CA LEU A 27 -16.87 34.82 -33.28
C LEU A 27 -17.05 33.37 -32.90
N GLU A 28 -15.93 32.64 -32.95
CA GLU A 28 -15.82 31.20 -32.77
C GLU A 28 -16.47 30.68 -31.51
N ASN A 29 -17.19 29.59 -31.63
CA ASN A 29 -17.94 28.92 -30.59
C ASN A 29 -17.04 28.45 -29.44
N PRO A 30 -17.39 28.67 -28.17
CA PRO A 30 -16.81 28.00 -27.06
C PRO A 30 -17.20 26.51 -27.06
N THR A 31 -16.24 25.66 -26.88
CA THR A 31 -16.32 24.20 -26.82
C THR A 31 -17.45 23.75 -25.89
N LYS A 32 -18.52 23.21 -26.45
CA LYS A 32 -19.53 22.46 -25.69
C LYS A 32 -18.91 21.22 -25.11
N PHE A 33 -18.91 21.10 -23.79
CA PHE A 33 -18.58 19.84 -23.11
C PHE A 33 -19.54 18.76 -23.61
N VAL A 34 -18.99 17.69 -24.14
CA VAL A 34 -19.76 16.51 -24.54
C VAL A 34 -20.21 15.77 -23.27
N ARG A 35 -21.48 15.74 -23.04
CA ARG A 35 -22.10 14.91 -22.00
C ARG A 35 -21.97 13.43 -22.46
N VAL A 36 -21.20 12.65 -21.77
CA VAL A 36 -21.19 11.20 -21.96
C VAL A 36 -22.33 10.63 -21.12
N ASP A 37 -23.46 10.39 -21.76
CA ASP A 37 -24.55 9.67 -21.11
C ASP A 37 -24.13 8.21 -20.90
N ALA A 38 -23.93 7.84 -19.65
CA ALA A 38 -23.83 6.46 -19.26
C ALA A 38 -25.21 5.82 -19.48
N ARG A 39 -25.46 5.28 -20.66
CA ARG A 39 -26.66 4.47 -20.93
C ARG A 39 -26.56 3.21 -20.08
N ILE A 40 -27.32 3.20 -19.02
CA ILE A 40 -27.73 1.99 -18.34
C ILE A 40 -28.64 1.25 -19.32
N ASN A 41 -28.20 0.13 -19.85
CA ASN A 41 -29.04 -0.77 -20.61
C ASN A 41 -30.13 -1.32 -19.69
N GLY A 42 -31.28 -0.69 -19.72
CA GLY A 42 -32.51 -1.25 -19.21
C GLY A 42 -33.08 -2.25 -20.22
N TYR A 43 -33.01 -3.53 -19.92
CA TYR A 43 -33.77 -4.53 -20.64
C TYR A 43 -35.25 -4.39 -20.26
N SER A 44 -36.04 -3.91 -21.19
CA SER A 44 -37.50 -4.10 -21.16
C SER A 44 -37.85 -5.45 -21.79
N ALA A 45 -38.39 -6.34 -21.00
CA ALA A 45 -38.93 -7.59 -21.44
C ALA A 45 -40.31 -7.39 -22.07
N SER A 46 -40.59 -8.02 -23.18
CA SER A 46 -41.93 -8.46 -23.57
C SER A 46 -41.86 -9.82 -24.29
N PRO A 47 -42.93 -10.64 -24.20
CA PRO A 47 -42.79 -12.07 -24.10
C PRO A 47 -43.17 -12.84 -25.38
N SER A 48 -42.54 -13.97 -25.62
CA SER A 48 -43.17 -15.07 -26.36
C SER A 48 -42.53 -16.41 -26.00
N GLN A 49 -43.31 -17.27 -25.41
CA GLN A 49 -43.10 -18.72 -25.28
C GLN A 49 -43.50 -19.43 -26.56
N PRO A 50 -43.39 -20.78 -26.74
CA PRO A 50 -42.61 -21.78 -26.00
C PRO A 50 -41.89 -22.82 -26.91
N GLN A 51 -40.99 -23.60 -26.37
CA GLN A 51 -40.95 -25.07 -26.51
C GLN A 51 -39.68 -25.69 -25.93
N SER A 52 -39.92 -26.65 -25.02
CA SER A 52 -38.90 -27.58 -24.50
C SER A 52 -38.74 -28.78 -25.45
N PRO A 53 -37.73 -29.67 -25.40
CA PRO A 53 -37.50 -30.55 -24.24
C PRO A 53 -36.08 -31.08 -23.94
N ARG A 54 -35.92 -31.47 -22.68
CA ARG A 54 -35.19 -32.63 -22.10
C ARG A 54 -33.67 -32.72 -22.01
N THR A 55 -33.29 -32.77 -20.76
CA THR A 55 -32.37 -33.68 -20.03
C THR A 55 -30.89 -33.71 -20.35
N ASN A 56 -30.05 -33.28 -19.37
CA ASN A 56 -29.21 -34.21 -18.62
C ASN A 56 -28.51 -33.53 -17.45
N SER A 57 -28.53 -34.22 -16.33
CA SER A 57 -27.88 -33.87 -15.07
C SER A 57 -26.35 -33.94 -15.17
N SER A 58 -25.67 -32.91 -14.74
CA SER A 58 -24.33 -33.05 -14.17
C SER A 58 -24.10 -31.98 -13.10
N ARG A 59 -23.70 -32.47 -11.95
CA ARG A 59 -23.35 -31.72 -10.75
C ARG A 59 -22.28 -30.68 -11.07
N TYR A 60 -22.59 -29.40 -10.89
CA TYR A 60 -21.58 -28.35 -10.86
C TYR A 60 -21.28 -27.98 -9.41
N SER A 61 -20.05 -28.29 -9.03
CA SER A 61 -19.31 -27.70 -7.92
C SER A 61 -19.36 -26.18 -8.05
N MET A 62 -19.77 -25.49 -6.98
CA MET A 62 -19.69 -24.04 -6.92
C MET A 62 -18.22 -23.60 -7.01
N ALA A 63 -17.85 -23.08 -8.15
CA ALA A 63 -16.63 -22.30 -8.31
C ALA A 63 -16.81 -20.96 -7.58
N ALA A 64 -15.85 -20.62 -6.74
CA ALA A 64 -15.74 -19.32 -6.10
C ALA A 64 -15.86 -18.23 -7.17
N CYS A 65 -16.74 -17.24 -6.95
CA CYS A 65 -16.82 -16.04 -7.77
C CYS A 65 -15.48 -15.30 -7.70
N SER A 66 -14.67 -15.48 -8.74
CA SER A 66 -13.56 -14.58 -9.04
C SER A 66 -14.14 -13.18 -9.34
N ARG A 67 -13.46 -12.14 -8.84
CA ARG A 67 -13.66 -10.74 -9.21
C ARG A 67 -13.93 -10.64 -10.71
N PRO A 68 -14.81 -9.73 -11.17
CA PRO A 68 -14.67 -9.22 -12.51
C PRO A 68 -13.33 -8.47 -12.56
N GLU A 69 -12.31 -9.14 -13.07
CA GLU A 69 -11.14 -8.45 -13.55
C GLU A 69 -11.64 -7.45 -14.59
N THR A 70 -11.29 -6.18 -14.43
CA THR A 70 -11.29 -5.28 -15.58
C THR A 70 -10.61 -6.03 -16.71
N PRO A 71 -11.22 -6.19 -17.88
CA PRO A 71 -10.57 -6.90 -18.95
C PRO A 71 -9.32 -6.12 -19.34
N VAL A 72 -8.18 -6.53 -18.82
CA VAL A 72 -6.92 -6.32 -19.49
C VAL A 72 -7.03 -7.19 -20.72
N THR A 73 -7.58 -6.66 -21.78
CA THR A 73 -7.59 -7.30 -23.09
C THR A 73 -6.18 -7.17 -23.69
N ARG A 74 -5.24 -7.87 -23.07
CA ARG A 74 -4.17 -8.50 -23.81
C ARG A 74 -4.65 -9.92 -24.12
N PRO A 75 -4.66 -10.36 -25.37
CA PRO A 75 -4.85 -11.77 -25.64
C PRO A 75 -3.75 -12.49 -24.87
N ALA A 76 -4.13 -13.25 -23.85
CA ALA A 76 -3.23 -14.17 -23.20
C ALA A 76 -2.89 -15.23 -24.25
N THR A 77 -1.86 -14.98 -25.05
CA THR A 77 -1.10 -16.08 -25.63
C THR A 77 -0.59 -16.85 -24.41
N PRO A 78 -0.86 -18.17 -24.31
CA PRO A 78 -0.31 -18.96 -23.24
C PRO A 78 1.20 -18.72 -23.26
N ILE A 79 1.74 -18.09 -22.22
CA ILE A 79 3.17 -18.11 -21.95
C ILE A 79 3.43 -19.59 -21.78
N ALA A 80 4.18 -20.17 -22.70
CA ALA A 80 4.61 -21.56 -22.59
C ALA A 80 5.35 -21.64 -21.26
N HIS A 81 4.74 -22.27 -20.27
CA HIS A 81 5.39 -22.48 -18.97
C HIS A 81 6.72 -23.17 -19.26
N LEU A 82 7.81 -22.56 -18.79
CA LEU A 82 9.10 -23.21 -18.85
C LEU A 82 8.95 -24.58 -18.16
N PRO A 83 9.44 -25.68 -18.76
CA PRO A 83 9.13 -27.05 -18.31
C PRO A 83 9.50 -27.37 -16.84
N ASN A 84 10.16 -26.45 -16.12
CA ASN A 84 10.66 -26.65 -14.74
C ASN A 84 10.35 -25.47 -13.81
N GLU A 85 9.41 -24.59 -14.14
CA GLU A 85 9.06 -23.47 -13.25
C GLU A 85 8.41 -23.98 -11.97
N ILE A 86 8.93 -23.58 -10.79
CA ILE A 86 8.32 -23.91 -9.52
C ILE A 86 6.99 -23.14 -9.38
N PRO A 87 5.85 -23.83 -9.30
CA PRO A 87 4.57 -23.17 -9.22
C PRO A 87 4.45 -22.31 -7.95
N PRO A 88 3.67 -21.23 -7.98
CA PRO A 88 3.35 -20.49 -6.76
C PRO A 88 2.65 -21.39 -5.74
N PHE A 89 2.82 -21.08 -4.46
CA PHE A 89 2.17 -21.85 -3.39
C PHE A 89 0.65 -21.81 -3.53
N PRO A 90 -0.07 -22.91 -3.21
CA PRO A 90 -1.53 -22.88 -3.12
C PRO A 90 -2.02 -21.83 -2.11
N ALA A 91 -3.15 -21.19 -2.41
CA ALA A 91 -3.69 -20.14 -1.55
C ALA A 91 -4.03 -20.61 -0.12
N ASP A 92 -4.35 -21.89 0.04
CA ASP A 92 -4.67 -22.54 1.29
C ASP A 92 -3.47 -23.30 1.92
N ALA A 93 -2.29 -23.32 1.28
CA ALA A 93 -1.10 -24.00 1.77
C ALA A 93 -0.72 -23.53 3.19
N SER A 94 -0.47 -24.47 4.10
CA SER A 94 0.01 -24.15 5.43
C SER A 94 1.41 -23.55 5.41
N ILE A 95 1.70 -22.66 6.35
CA ILE A 95 2.96 -21.94 6.45
C ILE A 95 3.68 -22.40 7.72
N VAL A 96 4.95 -22.81 7.60
CA VAL A 96 5.79 -23.15 8.74
C VAL A 96 6.71 -21.98 9.07
N LEU A 97 6.73 -21.55 10.33
CA LEU A 97 7.67 -20.57 10.86
C LEU A 97 8.74 -21.31 11.67
N ALA A 98 9.93 -21.45 11.09
CA ALA A 98 11.05 -22.15 11.68
C ALA A 98 12.12 -21.18 12.19
N GLY A 99 12.86 -21.54 13.24
CA GLY A 99 13.92 -20.69 13.79
C GLY A 99 14.12 -20.93 15.29
N ILE A 100 15.15 -20.34 15.88
CA ILE A 100 15.48 -20.50 17.31
C ILE A 100 14.41 -19.87 18.22
N ARG A 101 14.43 -20.26 19.50
CA ARG A 101 13.59 -19.60 20.52
C ARG A 101 13.98 -18.13 20.67
N GLY A 102 13.00 -17.27 20.88
CA GLY A 102 13.20 -15.81 20.96
C GLY A 102 13.09 -15.06 19.65
N ALA A 103 13.05 -15.73 18.49
CA ALA A 103 12.93 -15.07 17.18
C ALA A 103 11.55 -14.42 16.92
N GLY A 104 10.56 -14.59 17.80
CA GLY A 104 9.23 -13.99 17.69
C GLY A 104 8.20 -14.77 16.88
N LYS A 105 8.50 -16.01 16.49
CA LYS A 105 7.65 -16.88 15.66
C LYS A 105 6.21 -17.01 16.14
N SER A 106 5.99 -17.23 17.44
CA SER A 106 4.63 -17.41 17.99
C SER A 106 3.81 -16.14 17.86
N THR A 107 4.41 -14.96 18.07
CA THR A 107 3.75 -13.67 17.87
C THR A 107 3.39 -13.47 16.39
N LEU A 108 4.33 -13.73 15.47
CA LEU A 108 4.08 -13.65 14.03
C LEU A 108 3.01 -14.65 13.57
N ALA A 109 3.00 -15.87 14.15
CA ALA A 109 1.96 -16.86 13.86
C ALA A 109 0.57 -16.40 14.31
N ILE A 110 0.45 -15.75 15.47
CA ILE A 110 -0.82 -15.17 15.94
C ILE A 110 -1.29 -14.04 15.02
N ILE A 111 -0.38 -13.14 14.63
CA ILE A 111 -0.67 -12.05 13.69
C ILE A 111 -1.22 -12.62 12.36
N ALA A 112 -0.49 -13.55 11.76
CA ALA A 112 -0.90 -14.15 10.50
C ALA A 112 -2.17 -15.02 10.64
N SER A 113 -2.32 -15.76 11.74
CA SER A 113 -3.53 -16.53 12.06
C SER A 113 -4.78 -15.65 12.06
N THR A 114 -4.68 -14.51 12.71
CA THR A 114 -5.77 -13.52 12.76
C THR A 114 -6.07 -12.93 11.38
N ALA A 115 -5.02 -12.51 10.65
CA ALA A 115 -5.17 -11.86 9.35
C ALA A 115 -5.67 -12.80 8.24
N MET A 116 -5.27 -14.08 8.29
CA MET A 116 -5.59 -15.08 7.27
C MET A 116 -6.76 -16.00 7.67
N ALA A 117 -7.33 -15.82 8.84
CA ALA A 117 -8.36 -16.70 9.43
C ALA A 117 -7.91 -18.19 9.48
N ARG A 118 -6.63 -18.44 9.84
CA ARG A 118 -6.01 -19.78 9.89
C ARG A 118 -5.71 -20.19 11.33
N ARG A 119 -5.57 -21.49 11.58
CA ARG A 119 -5.19 -22.01 12.89
C ARG A 119 -3.71 -21.84 13.14
N ALA A 120 -3.32 -21.36 14.32
CA ALA A 120 -1.92 -21.34 14.78
C ALA A 120 -1.63 -22.59 15.61
N LEU A 121 -0.64 -23.37 15.23
CA LEU A 121 -0.22 -24.61 15.85
C LEU A 121 1.24 -24.47 16.30
N ASP A 122 1.53 -24.85 17.54
CA ASP A 122 2.88 -24.80 18.10
C ASP A 122 3.37 -26.23 18.36
N CYS A 123 4.51 -26.60 17.78
CA CYS A 123 5.07 -27.95 17.88
C CYS A 123 5.36 -28.37 19.35
N GLU A 124 5.79 -27.44 20.21
CA GLU A 124 6.02 -27.72 21.63
C GLU A 124 4.70 -28.05 22.37
N LYS A 125 3.63 -27.31 22.06
CA LYS A 125 2.30 -27.58 22.61
C LYS A 125 1.75 -28.92 22.10
N ALA A 126 1.89 -29.18 20.80
CA ALA A 126 1.50 -30.48 20.23
C ALA A 126 2.29 -31.64 20.85
N PHE A 127 3.60 -31.46 21.05
CA PHE A 127 4.43 -32.47 21.74
C PHE A 127 3.95 -32.72 23.17
N GLN A 128 3.64 -31.66 23.91
CA GLN A 128 3.12 -31.75 25.28
C GLN A 128 1.75 -32.43 25.33
N GLN A 129 0.88 -32.16 24.36
CA GLN A 129 -0.44 -32.81 24.28
C GLN A 129 -0.32 -34.31 24.02
N VAL A 130 0.65 -34.74 23.18
CA VAL A 130 0.84 -36.16 22.83
C VAL A 130 1.59 -36.94 23.91
N THR A 131 2.56 -36.31 24.60
CA THR A 131 3.44 -37.00 25.55
C THR A 131 3.12 -36.73 27.01
N GLY A 132 2.29 -35.74 27.32
CA GLY A 132 2.00 -35.24 28.67
C GLY A 132 3.14 -34.41 29.27
N LEU A 133 4.32 -34.33 28.62
CA LEU A 133 5.52 -33.63 29.12
C LEU A 133 6.02 -32.61 28.12
N THR A 134 6.62 -31.52 28.61
CA THR A 134 7.40 -30.63 27.73
C THR A 134 8.58 -31.36 27.11
N SER A 135 9.04 -30.96 25.92
CA SER A 135 10.18 -31.59 25.26
C SER A 135 11.45 -31.60 26.14
N PHE A 136 11.63 -30.57 26.98
CA PHE A 136 12.74 -30.52 27.95
C PHE A 136 12.58 -31.57 29.05
N ALA A 137 11.40 -31.69 29.65
CA ALA A 137 11.14 -32.71 30.70
C ALA A 137 11.22 -34.15 30.14
N TYR A 138 10.67 -34.35 28.93
CA TYR A 138 10.73 -35.62 28.22
C TYR A 138 12.18 -36.05 27.90
N LYS A 139 13.00 -35.08 27.42
CA LYS A 139 14.43 -35.34 27.18
C LYS A 139 15.19 -35.75 28.42
N ARG A 140 14.85 -35.17 29.57
CA ARG A 140 15.47 -35.59 30.87
C ARG A 140 15.03 -36.99 31.31
N ALA A 141 13.78 -37.35 31.04
CA ALA A 141 13.20 -38.63 31.47
C ALA A 141 13.59 -39.80 30.54
N HIS A 142 13.62 -39.56 29.21
CA HIS A 142 13.79 -40.64 28.21
C HIS A 142 15.07 -40.53 27.39
N GLY A 143 15.90 -39.52 27.66
CA GLY A 143 17.14 -39.27 26.91
C GLY A 143 16.96 -38.51 25.59
N PRO A 144 18.06 -38.00 25.01
CA PRO A 144 18.01 -37.13 23.82
C PRO A 144 17.56 -37.89 22.57
N VAL A 145 17.99 -39.12 22.35
CA VAL A 145 17.69 -39.91 21.13
C VAL A 145 16.18 -40.15 21.00
N GLU A 146 15.53 -40.59 22.07
CA GLU A 146 14.09 -40.88 22.08
C GLU A 146 13.28 -39.58 21.97
N CYS A 147 13.74 -38.51 22.64
CA CYS A 147 13.13 -37.20 22.50
C CYS A 147 13.15 -36.70 21.02
N HIS A 148 14.29 -36.82 20.34
CA HIS A 148 14.44 -36.40 18.94
C HIS A 148 13.58 -37.26 18.00
N ARG A 149 13.52 -38.59 18.25
CA ARG A 149 12.61 -39.46 17.49
C ARG A 149 11.17 -39.03 17.67
N ARG A 150 10.73 -38.76 18.91
CA ARG A 150 9.37 -38.36 19.21
C ARG A 150 9.01 -36.98 18.65
N GLN A 151 9.96 -36.04 18.67
CA GLN A 151 9.79 -34.73 18.00
C GLN A 151 9.57 -34.90 16.50
N THR A 152 10.33 -35.77 15.85
CA THR A 152 10.18 -36.06 14.42
C THR A 152 8.81 -36.68 14.11
N ASP A 153 8.34 -37.61 14.91
CA ASP A 153 7.03 -38.25 14.72
C ASP A 153 5.89 -37.25 14.90
N VAL A 154 5.91 -36.45 15.98
CA VAL A 154 4.91 -35.41 16.24
C VAL A 154 4.89 -34.38 15.11
N LEU A 155 6.06 -33.96 14.60
CA LEU A 155 6.09 -33.02 13.48
C LEU A 155 5.54 -33.64 12.20
N ARG A 156 5.84 -34.91 11.91
CA ARG A 156 5.29 -35.60 10.74
C ARG A 156 3.76 -35.61 10.77
N ASP A 157 3.20 -36.08 11.87
CA ASP A 157 1.74 -36.13 12.05
C ASP A 157 1.12 -34.74 11.90
N LEU A 158 1.78 -33.72 12.46
CA LEU A 158 1.29 -32.33 12.42
C LEU A 158 1.30 -31.75 11.01
N LEU A 159 2.35 -32.01 10.21
CA LEU A 159 2.44 -31.57 8.82
C LEU A 159 1.44 -32.32 7.91
N GLU A 160 1.29 -33.63 8.09
CA GLU A 160 0.37 -34.45 7.30
C GLU A 160 -1.10 -34.08 7.55
N GLN A 161 -1.48 -33.92 8.83
CA GLN A 161 -2.86 -33.58 9.21
C GLN A 161 -3.23 -32.12 8.92
N ASN A 162 -2.24 -31.22 8.81
CA ASN A 162 -2.43 -29.79 8.64
C ASN A 162 -1.65 -29.24 7.44
N SER A 163 -1.68 -29.93 6.30
CA SER A 163 -1.07 -29.44 5.06
C SER A 163 -1.76 -28.16 4.53
N LYS A 164 -3.00 -27.88 4.96
CA LYS A 164 -3.81 -26.73 4.54
C LYS A 164 -4.34 -25.94 5.72
N GLY A 165 -4.41 -24.61 5.56
CA GLY A 165 -5.10 -23.70 6.48
C GLY A 165 -4.48 -23.53 7.86
N ALA A 166 -3.19 -23.84 8.04
CA ALA A 166 -2.49 -23.73 9.32
C ALA A 166 -1.23 -22.86 9.25
N LEU A 167 -0.87 -22.33 10.40
CA LEU A 167 0.40 -21.68 10.69
C LEU A 167 1.11 -22.49 11.76
N ILE A 168 2.22 -23.11 11.42
CA ILE A 168 2.93 -24.07 12.27
C ILE A 168 4.22 -23.45 12.78
N VAL A 169 4.41 -23.40 14.09
CA VAL A 169 5.62 -22.85 14.73
C VAL A 169 6.53 -24.00 15.12
N CYS A 170 7.76 -24.01 14.56
CA CYS A 170 8.77 -25.02 14.86
C CYS A 170 10.07 -24.37 15.34
N SER A 171 10.61 -24.87 16.47
CA SER A 171 11.91 -24.45 17.01
C SER A 171 12.93 -25.59 17.10
N TRP A 172 12.58 -26.76 16.59
CA TRP A 172 13.40 -27.96 16.65
C TRP A 172 14.41 -27.99 15.49
N MET A 173 15.65 -28.48 15.78
CA MET A 173 16.77 -28.45 14.83
C MET A 173 17.32 -29.85 14.51
N GLU A 174 16.67 -30.91 14.96
CA GLU A 174 17.14 -32.27 14.84
C GLU A 174 17.12 -32.73 13.36
N ARG A 175 18.01 -33.69 13.02
CA ARG A 175 18.15 -34.16 11.62
C ARG A 175 16.83 -34.67 11.02
N GLY A 176 16.02 -35.41 11.80
CA GLY A 176 14.72 -35.92 11.36
C GLY A 176 13.75 -34.78 11.04
N VAL A 177 13.73 -33.74 11.90
CA VAL A 177 12.94 -32.51 11.70
C VAL A 177 13.39 -31.77 10.43
N GLN A 178 14.71 -31.60 10.25
CA GLN A 178 15.25 -30.92 9.05
C GLN A 178 14.85 -31.64 7.76
N THR A 179 14.86 -32.99 7.76
CA THR A 179 14.44 -33.76 6.57
C THR A 179 12.96 -33.52 6.26
N LEU A 180 12.08 -33.61 7.27
CA LEU A 180 10.65 -33.34 7.09
C LEU A 180 10.38 -31.92 6.58
N LEU A 181 11.03 -30.90 7.15
CA LEU A 181 10.89 -29.51 6.70
C LEU A 181 11.40 -29.31 5.26
N ARG A 182 12.53 -29.96 4.90
CA ARG A 182 13.08 -29.90 3.52
C ARG A 182 12.14 -30.51 2.50
N ASP A 183 11.50 -31.63 2.82
CA ASP A 183 10.51 -32.24 1.93
C ASP A 183 9.26 -31.38 1.84
N PHE A 184 8.80 -30.79 2.95
CA PHE A 184 7.65 -29.90 2.99
C PHE A 184 7.89 -28.59 2.21
N CYS A 185 9.13 -28.07 2.18
CA CYS A 185 9.54 -26.89 1.40
C CYS A 185 9.23 -26.99 -0.10
N ARG A 186 9.11 -28.19 -0.66
CA ARG A 186 8.86 -28.37 -2.11
C ARG A 186 7.52 -27.81 -2.53
N THR A 187 6.54 -27.89 -1.65
CA THR A 187 5.15 -27.52 -1.95
C THR A 187 4.58 -26.43 -1.04
N HIS A 188 5.24 -26.15 0.09
CA HIS A 188 4.74 -25.22 1.13
C HIS A 188 5.77 -24.16 1.49
N PRO A 189 5.34 -22.97 1.93
CA PRO A 189 6.23 -21.96 2.48
C PRO A 189 6.75 -22.41 3.87
N VAL A 190 8.06 -22.57 3.99
CA VAL A 190 8.78 -22.80 5.25
C VAL A 190 9.72 -21.63 5.44
N VAL A 191 9.37 -20.74 6.37
CA VAL A 191 10.04 -19.45 6.57
C VAL A 191 11.00 -19.54 7.75
N HIS A 192 12.28 -19.29 7.49
CA HIS A 192 13.27 -19.09 8.54
C HIS A 192 13.09 -17.69 9.15
N ILE A 193 12.78 -17.64 10.45
CA ILE A 193 12.61 -16.38 11.18
C ILE A 193 13.91 -16.04 11.89
N LEU A 194 14.52 -14.94 11.46
CA LEU A 194 15.69 -14.32 12.07
C LEU A 194 15.27 -13.17 12.99
N ARG A 195 16.17 -12.79 13.90
CA ARG A 195 16.00 -11.62 14.77
C ARG A 195 17.36 -11.08 15.21
N ASP A 196 17.38 -9.84 15.69
CA ASP A 196 18.57 -9.17 16.22
C ASP A 196 19.19 -9.96 17.38
N VAL A 197 20.54 -9.98 17.44
CA VAL A 197 21.33 -10.71 18.44
C VAL A 197 20.90 -10.33 19.86
N ARG A 198 20.79 -9.03 20.15
CA ARG A 198 20.41 -8.52 21.49
C ARG A 198 19.04 -9.04 21.93
N ALA A 199 18.04 -9.02 21.04
CA ALA A 199 16.72 -9.52 21.40
C ALA A 199 16.67 -11.03 21.67
N ILE A 200 17.54 -11.80 21.03
CA ILE A 200 17.72 -13.24 21.31
C ILE A 200 18.47 -13.44 22.64
N GLN A 201 19.52 -12.65 22.86
CA GLN A 201 20.34 -12.65 24.07
C GLN A 201 19.46 -12.37 25.31
N ASP A 202 18.65 -11.32 25.28
CA ASP A 202 17.70 -10.95 26.34
C ASP A 202 16.68 -12.08 26.62
N HIS A 203 16.13 -12.65 25.54
CA HIS A 203 15.13 -13.73 25.67
C HIS A 203 15.69 -15.02 26.24
N LEU A 204 16.89 -15.41 25.81
CA LEU A 204 17.55 -16.65 26.26
C LEU A 204 18.38 -16.45 27.54
N LYS A 205 18.50 -15.21 28.03
CA LYS A 205 19.32 -14.81 29.18
C LYS A 205 20.79 -15.27 29.03
N ILE A 206 21.36 -15.00 27.85
CA ILE A 206 22.77 -15.27 27.54
C ILE A 206 23.55 -13.99 27.86
N GLU A 207 24.49 -14.04 28.82
CA GLU A 207 25.30 -12.88 29.22
C GLU A 207 26.34 -12.49 28.15
N ASP A 208 26.87 -13.47 27.42
CA ASP A 208 27.93 -13.30 26.42
C ASP A 208 27.32 -13.09 25.02
N GLU A 209 27.54 -11.92 24.45
CA GLU A 209 27.07 -11.55 23.11
C GLU A 209 27.70 -12.40 22.00
N GLU A 210 28.99 -12.73 22.12
CA GLU A 210 29.69 -13.54 21.12
C GLU A 210 29.16 -14.98 21.08
N LYS A 211 28.81 -15.53 22.25
CA LYS A 211 28.14 -16.83 22.35
C LYS A 211 26.75 -16.81 21.73
N ALA A 212 25.98 -15.70 21.93
CA ALA A 212 24.69 -15.53 21.29
C ALA A 212 24.81 -15.43 19.77
N ARG A 213 25.81 -14.69 19.27
CA ARG A 213 26.12 -14.52 17.84
C ARG A 213 26.54 -15.85 17.20
N SER A 214 27.40 -16.60 17.84
CA SER A 214 27.81 -17.93 17.39
C SER A 214 26.63 -18.91 17.33
N LEU A 215 25.76 -18.92 18.35
CA LEU A 215 24.52 -19.69 18.35
C LEU A 215 23.59 -19.34 17.19
N LEU A 216 23.42 -18.05 16.92
CA LEU A 216 22.63 -17.56 15.79
C LEU A 216 23.22 -18.00 14.45
N ALA A 217 24.50 -17.83 14.24
CA ALA A 217 25.18 -18.22 13.01
C ALA A 217 25.03 -19.72 12.73
N ALA A 218 25.31 -20.55 13.73
CA ALA A 218 25.18 -22.01 13.62
C ALA A 218 23.73 -22.45 13.35
N SER A 219 22.76 -21.88 14.09
CA SER A 219 21.35 -22.20 13.88
C SER A 219 20.84 -21.71 12.52
N SER A 220 21.26 -20.54 12.07
CA SER A 220 20.87 -20.00 10.77
C SER A 220 21.39 -20.85 9.62
N THR A 221 22.62 -21.33 9.70
CA THR A 221 23.18 -22.27 8.72
C THR A 221 22.33 -23.54 8.63
N LEU A 222 21.93 -24.12 9.78
CA LEU A 222 21.08 -25.31 9.81
C LEU A 222 19.69 -25.04 9.21
N PHE A 223 19.00 -23.98 9.66
CA PHE A 223 17.66 -23.68 9.16
C PHE A 223 17.65 -23.34 7.66
N ARG A 224 18.68 -22.69 7.12
CA ARG A 224 18.80 -22.42 5.70
C ARG A 224 18.81 -23.67 4.84
N THR A 225 19.28 -24.82 5.36
CA THR A 225 19.28 -26.10 4.61
C THR A 225 17.91 -26.75 4.51
N CYS A 226 16.95 -26.36 5.34
CA CYS A 226 15.62 -26.99 5.43
C CYS A 226 14.44 -26.00 5.33
N THR A 227 14.70 -24.75 4.90
CA THR A 227 13.70 -23.71 4.65
C THR A 227 13.88 -23.14 3.25
N ASN A 228 12.79 -22.66 2.64
CA ASN A 228 12.83 -22.06 1.31
C ASN A 228 12.69 -20.54 1.31
N LEU A 229 12.34 -19.93 2.44
CA LEU A 229 12.14 -18.50 2.62
C LEU A 229 12.84 -18.01 3.88
N GLU A 230 13.09 -16.70 3.94
CA GLU A 230 13.75 -16.06 5.07
C GLU A 230 13.09 -14.70 5.39
N PHE A 231 12.82 -14.47 6.67
CA PHE A 231 12.23 -13.24 7.17
C PHE A 231 12.98 -12.75 8.41
N PHE A 232 13.46 -11.51 8.36
CA PHE A 232 14.11 -10.88 9.50
C PHE A 232 13.08 -10.08 10.32
N ASN A 233 12.82 -10.53 11.54
CA ASN A 233 11.95 -9.87 12.48
C ASN A 233 12.72 -8.77 13.21
N VAL A 234 12.76 -7.58 12.60
CA VAL A 234 13.50 -6.41 13.11
C VAL A 234 12.98 -6.01 14.49
N THR A 235 13.87 -5.90 15.46
CA THR A 235 13.54 -5.41 16.80
C THR A 235 13.48 -3.88 16.80
N GLU A 236 12.49 -3.31 17.46
CA GLU A 236 12.51 -1.86 17.73
C GLU A 236 13.52 -1.55 18.82
N THR A 237 14.45 -0.68 18.50
CA THR A 237 15.21 0.03 19.53
C THR A 237 14.27 1.05 20.16
N ALA A 238 14.19 1.07 21.49
CA ALA A 238 13.54 2.18 22.20
C ALA A 238 14.20 3.47 21.72
N ASP A 239 13.38 4.42 21.26
CA ASP A 239 13.92 5.73 20.84
C ASP A 239 14.48 6.42 22.08
N PRO A 240 15.78 6.76 22.14
CA PRO A 240 16.38 7.40 23.31
C PRO A 240 15.68 8.71 23.73
N TRP A 241 15.01 9.36 22.77
CA TRP A 241 14.21 10.57 23.01
C TRP A 241 12.89 10.30 23.74
N ILE A 242 12.32 9.10 23.61
CA ILE A 242 11.08 8.72 24.32
C ILE A 242 11.38 8.43 25.78
N GLU A 243 12.54 7.84 26.10
CA GLU A 243 12.93 7.56 27.48
C GLU A 243 13.26 8.84 28.26
N THR A 244 13.85 9.86 27.62
CA THR A 244 14.17 11.14 28.29
C THR A 244 12.94 11.99 28.57
N ASP A 245 11.94 12.00 27.70
CA ASP A 245 10.70 12.74 27.90
C ASP A 245 9.74 12.01 28.85
N ALA A 246 9.66 10.68 28.78
CA ALA A 246 8.90 9.88 29.75
C ALA A 246 9.47 10.06 31.18
N ALA A 247 10.80 10.04 31.32
CA ALA A 247 11.46 10.27 32.63
C ALA A 247 11.26 11.71 33.14
N ARG A 248 11.15 12.72 32.28
CA ARG A 248 10.83 14.11 32.68
C ARG A 248 9.37 14.31 33.07
N ILE A 249 8.46 13.57 32.43
CA ILE A 249 7.03 13.60 32.75
C ILE A 249 6.72 12.81 34.02
N GLU A 250 7.45 11.72 34.31
CA GLU A 250 7.31 10.94 35.55
C GLU A 250 7.76 11.73 36.79
N THR A 251 8.65 12.71 36.65
CA THR A 251 9.07 13.57 37.78
C THR A 251 8.08 14.70 38.10
N GLN A 252 7.12 14.99 37.25
CA GLN A 252 6.14 16.08 37.42
C GLN A 252 4.69 15.64 37.68
N ALA A 253 4.33 14.40 37.41
CA ALA A 253 2.99 13.88 37.64
C ALA A 253 3.09 12.48 38.24
N GLY A 254 2.66 12.32 39.53
CA GLY A 254 2.62 11.01 40.22
C GLY A 254 2.04 9.90 39.37
N GLY A 255 2.85 9.22 38.71
CA GLY A 255 3.00 8.01 38.15
C GLY A 255 2.00 7.09 37.59
N GLN A 256 1.62 7.08 36.35
CA GLN A 256 1.29 5.86 35.64
C GLN A 256 2.09 5.85 34.33
N LYS A 257 2.94 4.81 34.15
CA LYS A 257 3.60 4.55 32.88
C LYS A 257 2.56 4.55 31.76
N PRO A 258 2.80 5.33 30.67
CA PRO A 258 1.97 5.17 29.49
C PRO A 258 2.00 3.71 29.05
N PRO A 259 0.86 3.12 28.63
CA PRO A 259 0.84 1.73 28.20
C PRO A 259 1.88 1.52 27.11
N ALA A 260 2.70 0.47 27.29
CA ALA A 260 3.72 0.07 26.33
C ALA A 260 3.14 0.03 24.91
N PRO A 261 3.78 0.63 23.92
CA PRO A 261 3.15 0.94 22.65
C PRO A 261 2.79 -0.34 21.88
N TYR A 262 1.51 -0.69 21.79
CA TYR A 262 1.02 -1.69 20.85
C TYR A 262 1.38 -1.31 19.38
N LEU A 263 1.84 -0.10 19.14
CA LEU A 263 2.37 0.41 17.88
C LEU A 263 3.58 -0.39 17.38
N THR A 264 4.44 -0.91 18.28
CA THR A 264 5.54 -1.79 17.91
C THR A 264 5.04 -3.08 17.25
N LEU A 265 3.96 -3.66 17.80
CA LEU A 265 3.30 -4.82 17.18
C LEU A 265 2.67 -4.47 15.83
N LYS A 266 2.17 -3.25 15.65
CA LYS A 266 1.59 -2.80 14.38
C LYS A 266 2.63 -2.70 13.26
N ARG A 267 3.84 -2.22 13.54
CA ARG A 267 4.93 -2.22 12.57
C ARG A 267 5.35 -3.64 12.18
N ALA A 268 5.49 -4.53 13.17
CA ALA A 268 5.79 -5.94 12.92
C ALA A 268 4.66 -6.64 12.15
N GLU A 269 3.39 -6.38 12.49
CA GLU A 269 2.21 -6.86 11.78
C GLU A 269 2.27 -6.45 10.30
N ARG A 270 2.42 -5.18 10.01
CA ARG A 270 2.49 -4.66 8.63
C ARG A 270 3.62 -5.31 7.85
N HIS A 271 4.83 -5.33 8.39
CA HIS A 271 6.01 -5.88 7.74
C HIS A 271 5.82 -7.37 7.43
N PHE A 272 5.33 -8.16 8.40
CA PHE A 272 5.14 -9.59 8.21
C PHE A 272 3.99 -9.90 7.24
N LEU A 273 2.87 -9.19 7.32
CA LEU A 273 1.76 -9.37 6.38
C LEU A 273 2.14 -8.94 4.95
N LYS A 274 2.94 -7.87 4.79
CA LYS A 274 3.53 -7.52 3.49
C LYS A 274 4.38 -8.67 2.94
N PHE A 275 5.28 -9.23 3.74
CA PHE A 275 6.08 -10.38 3.33
C PHE A 275 5.20 -11.57 2.91
N LEU A 276 4.18 -11.91 3.70
CA LEU A 276 3.24 -12.99 3.35
C LEU A 276 2.49 -12.69 2.04
N SER A 277 2.14 -11.43 1.78
CA SER A 277 1.48 -11.04 0.52
C SER A 277 2.38 -11.19 -0.71
N LEU A 278 3.70 -11.14 -0.53
CA LEU A 278 4.69 -11.37 -1.61
C LEU A 278 4.88 -12.85 -1.93
N ILE A 279 4.71 -13.74 -0.94
CA ILE A 279 4.92 -15.18 -1.11
C ILE A 279 3.64 -15.96 -1.41
N MET A 280 2.49 -15.49 -0.94
CA MET A 280 1.19 -16.14 -1.16
C MET A 280 0.43 -15.53 -2.35
N PRO A 281 -0.48 -16.26 -3.02
CA PRO A 281 -1.32 -15.71 -4.08
C PRO A 281 -2.13 -14.48 -3.62
N LYS A 282 -2.46 -13.60 -4.56
CA LYS A 282 -3.36 -12.45 -4.29
C LYS A 282 -4.68 -12.96 -3.69
N GLY A 283 -5.21 -12.25 -2.69
CA GLY A 283 -6.43 -12.60 -1.99
C GLY A 283 -6.27 -13.63 -0.86
N SER A 284 -5.07 -14.22 -0.66
CA SER A 284 -4.81 -15.14 0.47
C SER A 284 -4.86 -14.45 1.83
N ILE A 285 -4.69 -13.13 1.87
CA ILE A 285 -4.77 -12.31 3.07
C ILE A 285 -5.90 -11.29 2.86
N PRO A 286 -7.07 -11.51 3.49
CA PRO A 286 -8.20 -10.59 3.37
C PRO A 286 -7.86 -9.17 3.86
N PHE A 287 -8.44 -8.17 3.21
CA PHE A 287 -8.38 -6.74 3.60
C PHE A 287 -6.99 -6.11 3.64
N ILE A 288 -5.97 -6.75 3.04
CA ILE A 288 -4.61 -6.22 3.00
C ILE A 288 -4.35 -5.34 1.78
N GLU A 289 -5.14 -5.47 0.71
CA GLU A 289 -4.90 -4.72 -0.51
C GLU A 289 -4.87 -3.21 -0.27
N SER A 290 -3.91 -2.58 -0.94
CA SER A 290 -3.76 -1.13 -0.92
C SER A 290 -4.98 -0.44 -1.55
N ALA A 291 -5.40 0.65 -0.92
CA ALA A 291 -6.47 1.52 -1.43
C ALA A 291 -5.95 2.68 -2.29
N PHE A 292 -4.64 2.85 -2.39
CA PHE A 292 -4.05 3.98 -3.09
C PHE A 292 -4.07 3.78 -4.61
N PRO A 293 -4.33 4.85 -5.38
CA PRO A 293 -4.55 4.75 -6.83
C PRO A 293 -3.39 4.11 -7.60
N LEU A 294 -2.15 4.49 -7.29
CA LEU A 294 -0.97 3.96 -7.99
C LEU A 294 -0.58 2.54 -7.55
N ALA A 295 -1.08 2.05 -6.42
CA ALA A 295 -0.76 0.71 -5.96
C ALA A 295 -1.37 -0.41 -6.82
N SER A 296 -2.44 -0.11 -7.56
CA SER A 296 -3.08 -1.04 -8.49
C SER A 296 -2.32 -1.18 -9.81
N ILE A 297 -1.43 -0.24 -10.14
CA ILE A 297 -0.69 -0.20 -11.41
C ILE A 297 0.76 -0.62 -11.15
N PRO A 298 1.24 -1.71 -11.78
CA PRO A 298 2.64 -2.12 -11.67
C PRO A 298 3.60 -0.98 -12.03
N THR A 299 4.75 -0.94 -11.38
CA THR A 299 5.71 0.17 -11.57
C THR A 299 6.24 0.23 -13.00
N GLU A 300 6.41 -0.93 -13.64
CA GLU A 300 6.85 -1.05 -15.04
C GLU A 300 5.81 -0.65 -16.08
N ASP A 301 4.54 -0.56 -15.73
CA ASP A 301 3.46 -0.08 -16.61
C ASP A 301 3.26 1.43 -16.51
N ARG A 302 3.89 2.09 -15.52
CA ARG A 302 3.88 3.55 -15.35
C ARG A 302 5.06 4.19 -16.08
N ARG A 303 4.89 5.43 -16.53
CA ARG A 303 5.94 6.17 -17.24
C ARG A 303 6.76 7.04 -16.30
N PHE A 304 8.06 7.14 -16.58
CA PHE A 304 9.04 7.94 -15.86
C PHE A 304 9.15 7.54 -14.38
N THR A 305 9.19 6.23 -14.12
CA THR A 305 9.40 5.68 -12.78
C THR A 305 10.88 5.60 -12.44
N TYR A 306 11.19 5.78 -11.14
CA TYR A 306 12.57 5.84 -10.64
C TYR A 306 12.83 4.76 -9.61
N ALA A 307 13.99 4.10 -9.73
CA ALA A 307 14.51 3.17 -8.73
C ALA A 307 15.70 3.85 -8.03
N ILE A 308 15.55 4.18 -6.74
CA ILE A 308 16.66 4.75 -5.98
C ILE A 308 17.66 3.65 -5.65
N SER A 309 18.88 3.79 -6.19
CA SER A 309 19.95 2.79 -6.08
C SER A 309 20.85 3.13 -4.91
N VAL A 310 20.98 2.19 -3.97
CA VAL A 310 21.76 2.35 -2.74
C VAL A 310 22.62 1.13 -2.52
N SER A 311 23.91 1.33 -2.20
CA SER A 311 24.81 0.23 -1.91
C SER A 311 24.51 -0.39 -0.54
N LEU A 312 24.66 -1.71 -0.44
CA LEU A 312 24.49 -2.42 0.83
C LEU A 312 25.49 -1.90 1.89
N SER A 313 26.72 -1.60 1.48
CA SER A 313 27.75 -1.06 2.37
C SER A 313 27.35 0.29 2.97
N SER A 314 26.80 1.23 2.18
CA SER A 314 26.30 2.51 2.69
C SER A 314 25.15 2.35 3.68
N LEU A 315 24.25 1.36 3.46
CA LEU A 315 23.15 1.06 4.38
C LEU A 315 23.64 0.43 5.68
N LEU A 316 24.66 -0.43 5.63
CA LEU A 316 25.24 -1.05 6.82
C LEU A 316 26.02 -0.02 7.67
N ASN A 317 26.67 0.95 7.03
CA ASN A 317 27.40 2.03 7.69
C ASN A 317 26.50 3.14 8.24
N ASN A 318 25.15 3.05 8.04
CA ASN A 318 24.17 4.10 8.37
C ASN A 318 24.48 5.47 7.73
N GLU A 319 25.07 5.46 6.52
CA GLU A 319 25.35 6.69 5.75
C GLU A 319 24.07 7.31 5.17
N ILE A 320 22.97 6.55 5.12
CA ILE A 320 21.72 6.92 4.47
C ILE A 320 20.56 6.61 5.41
N ASP A 321 19.67 7.58 5.60
CA ASP A 321 18.40 7.36 6.29
C ASP A 321 17.43 6.62 5.36
N ILE A 322 17.11 5.37 5.75
CA ILE A 322 16.17 4.52 5.01
C ILE A 322 14.80 5.18 4.87
N GLU A 323 14.38 5.99 5.86
CA GLU A 323 13.07 6.61 5.86
C GLU A 323 12.95 7.76 4.85
N GLU A 324 14.06 8.33 4.39
CA GLU A 324 14.10 9.37 3.36
C GLU A 324 14.10 8.82 1.92
N LEU A 325 14.42 7.53 1.75
CA LEU A 325 14.56 6.91 0.43
C LEU A 325 13.26 6.89 -0.39
N GLU A 326 12.10 6.98 0.26
CA GLU A 326 10.80 6.91 -0.43
C GLU A 326 10.50 8.18 -1.25
N THR A 327 11.14 9.33 -0.92
CA THR A 327 10.81 10.61 -1.54
C THR A 327 11.16 10.66 -3.03
N GLY A 328 10.14 10.78 -3.87
CA GLY A 328 10.30 10.87 -5.33
C GLY A 328 10.66 9.56 -6.03
N ALA A 329 10.82 8.46 -5.30
CA ALA A 329 11.14 7.14 -5.85
C ALA A 329 9.91 6.24 -6.00
N ASP A 330 9.96 5.33 -6.97
CA ASP A 330 8.92 4.32 -7.23
C ASP A 330 9.37 2.92 -6.81
N ALA A 331 10.67 2.71 -6.62
CA ALA A 331 11.29 1.48 -6.11
C ALA A 331 12.60 1.81 -5.39
N ILE A 332 13.05 0.91 -4.50
CA ILE A 332 14.38 0.95 -3.89
C ILE A 332 15.20 -0.19 -4.47
N GLU A 333 16.37 0.12 -5.03
CA GLU A 333 17.32 -0.87 -5.52
C GLU A 333 18.47 -1.02 -4.51
N ILE A 334 18.56 -2.19 -3.88
CA ILE A 334 19.70 -2.55 -3.04
C ILE A 334 20.76 -3.17 -3.93
N VAL A 335 21.88 -2.47 -4.08
CA VAL A 335 23.05 -2.99 -4.78
C VAL A 335 23.92 -3.73 -3.77
N VAL A 336 23.98 -5.05 -3.91
CA VAL A 336 24.84 -5.90 -3.08
C VAL A 336 26.27 -5.75 -3.57
N ASP A 337 27.04 -4.95 -2.85
CA ASP A 337 28.45 -4.64 -3.11
C ASP A 337 29.36 -5.26 -2.02
N GLY A 338 30.67 -5.03 -2.11
CA GLY A 338 31.65 -5.47 -1.13
C GLY A 338 31.84 -7.00 -1.06
N ILE A 339 31.54 -7.70 -2.16
CA ILE A 339 31.66 -9.15 -2.31
C ILE A 339 32.98 -9.57 -2.96
N THR A 340 33.84 -8.62 -3.26
CA THR A 340 35.17 -8.85 -3.86
C THR A 340 36.04 -9.70 -2.92
N GLY A 341 36.54 -10.83 -3.44
CA GLY A 341 37.34 -11.76 -2.65
C GLY A 341 36.56 -12.75 -1.79
N ALA A 342 35.22 -12.66 -1.74
CA ALA A 342 34.38 -13.65 -1.10
C ALA A 342 34.46 -14.98 -1.86
N THR A 343 34.53 -16.10 -1.13
CA THR A 343 34.51 -17.46 -1.71
C THR A 343 33.12 -18.11 -1.64
N THR A 344 32.30 -17.69 -0.68
CA THR A 344 30.92 -18.15 -0.47
C THR A 344 30.15 -17.08 0.30
N LEU A 345 28.83 -17.15 0.31
CA LEU A 345 27.98 -16.34 1.18
C LEU A 345 27.96 -16.96 2.58
N ASP A 346 28.60 -16.31 3.55
CA ASP A 346 28.56 -16.75 4.95
C ASP A 346 27.20 -16.41 5.61
N SER A 347 26.98 -17.04 6.78
CA SER A 347 25.70 -16.92 7.49
C SER A 347 25.47 -15.54 8.10
N GLU A 348 26.52 -14.84 8.48
CA GLU A 348 26.45 -13.50 9.08
C GLU A 348 26.09 -12.46 8.02
N ARG A 349 26.78 -12.48 6.88
CA ARG A 349 26.48 -11.58 5.75
C ARG A 349 25.07 -11.79 5.21
N ALA A 350 24.62 -13.04 5.12
CA ALA A 350 23.25 -13.35 4.74
C ALA A 350 22.21 -12.77 5.75
N ALA A 351 22.50 -12.83 7.05
CA ALA A 351 21.63 -12.25 8.07
C ALA A 351 21.64 -10.70 8.03
N GLU A 352 22.79 -10.07 7.75
CA GLU A 352 22.88 -8.62 7.54
C GLU A 352 22.02 -8.16 6.36
N ILE A 353 22.13 -8.84 5.23
CA ILE A 353 21.30 -8.55 4.05
C ILE A 353 19.80 -8.68 4.41
N ALA A 354 19.43 -9.78 5.07
CA ALA A 354 18.05 -10.00 5.50
C ALA A 354 17.57 -8.91 6.47
N ARG A 355 18.43 -8.42 7.36
CA ARG A 355 18.14 -7.31 8.29
C ARG A 355 17.88 -6.00 7.54
N ILE A 356 18.74 -5.64 6.58
CA ILE A 356 18.57 -4.42 5.76
C ILE A 356 17.29 -4.48 4.94
N VAL A 357 17.04 -5.60 4.24
CA VAL A 357 15.77 -5.82 3.51
C VAL A 357 14.57 -5.68 4.44
N GLY A 358 14.65 -6.27 5.63
CA GLY A 358 13.62 -6.16 6.66
C GLY A 358 13.40 -4.71 7.12
N SER A 359 14.47 -3.96 7.37
CA SER A 359 14.42 -2.56 7.79
C SER A 359 13.81 -1.67 6.72
N ILE A 360 14.18 -1.84 5.45
CA ILE A 360 13.59 -1.09 4.33
C ILE A 360 12.10 -1.38 4.21
N ARG A 361 11.69 -2.66 4.19
CA ARG A 361 10.27 -3.03 4.09
C ARG A 361 9.43 -2.58 5.27
N ARG A 362 10.07 -2.41 6.43
CA ARG A 362 9.41 -1.89 7.61
C ARG A 362 9.19 -0.38 7.55
N SER A 363 10.11 0.36 6.92
CA SER A 363 10.08 1.82 6.84
C SER A 363 9.33 2.33 5.61
N THR A 364 9.32 1.58 4.51
CA THR A 364 8.78 2.01 3.22
C THR A 364 7.73 1.05 2.66
N VAL A 365 6.92 1.54 1.73
CA VAL A 365 5.87 0.75 1.05
C VAL A 365 6.18 0.50 -0.42
N ILE A 366 7.23 1.13 -0.96
CA ILE A 366 7.59 0.97 -2.37
C ILE A 366 8.30 -0.37 -2.63
N PRO A 367 8.23 -0.89 -3.88
CA PRO A 367 8.87 -2.15 -4.26
C PRO A 367 10.39 -2.16 -4.06
N LEU A 368 10.93 -3.33 -3.77
CA LEU A 368 12.36 -3.54 -3.60
C LEU A 368 12.93 -4.30 -4.81
N ILE A 369 14.04 -3.79 -5.35
CA ILE A 369 14.86 -4.44 -6.37
C ILE A 369 16.12 -4.96 -5.68
N TYR A 370 16.37 -6.27 -5.79
CA TYR A 370 17.59 -6.91 -5.29
C TYR A 370 18.58 -7.06 -6.44
N HIS A 371 19.72 -6.39 -6.36
CA HIS A 371 20.73 -6.34 -7.44
C HIS A 371 22.09 -6.79 -6.92
N VAL A 372 22.67 -7.81 -7.54
CA VAL A 372 24.04 -8.28 -7.29
C VAL A 372 24.92 -7.92 -8.47
N VAL A 373 26.12 -7.38 -8.21
CA VAL A 373 27.06 -6.96 -9.26
C VAL A 373 28.01 -8.11 -9.59
N LEU A 374 27.86 -8.73 -10.77
CA LEU A 374 28.68 -9.87 -11.22
C LEU A 374 30.17 -9.58 -11.39
N PRO A 375 30.62 -8.41 -11.87
CA PRO A 375 32.05 -8.15 -12.06
C PRO A 375 32.89 -8.23 -10.78
N ASP A 376 32.27 -8.09 -9.62
CA ASP A 376 32.94 -8.03 -8.32
C ASP A 376 33.13 -9.40 -7.68
N CYS A 377 32.60 -10.49 -8.29
CA CYS A 377 32.67 -11.82 -7.71
C CYS A 377 32.73 -12.95 -8.77
N SER A 378 33.04 -14.17 -8.32
CA SER A 378 32.93 -15.37 -9.16
C SER A 378 31.47 -15.72 -9.44
N GLU A 379 31.21 -16.44 -10.55
CA GLU A 379 29.84 -16.88 -10.90
C GLU A 379 29.21 -17.74 -9.80
N SER A 380 29.98 -18.56 -9.09
CA SER A 380 29.44 -19.40 -8.00
C SER A 380 29.01 -18.54 -6.80
N VAL A 381 29.80 -17.55 -6.41
CA VAL A 381 29.44 -16.61 -5.34
C VAL A 381 28.24 -15.77 -5.74
N TYR A 382 28.21 -15.28 -7.00
CA TYR A 382 27.05 -14.59 -7.54
C TYR A 382 25.76 -15.43 -7.38
N MET A 383 25.81 -16.72 -7.73
CA MET A 383 24.67 -17.62 -7.59
C MET A 383 24.23 -17.77 -6.14
N ASP A 384 25.15 -17.86 -5.18
CA ASP A 384 24.82 -17.93 -3.74
C ASP A 384 24.03 -16.69 -3.28
N PHE A 385 24.48 -15.49 -3.67
CA PHE A 385 23.79 -14.24 -3.34
C PHE A 385 22.43 -14.11 -4.03
N ILE A 386 22.32 -14.51 -5.29
CA ILE A 386 21.04 -14.50 -6.03
C ILE A 386 20.03 -15.47 -5.40
N MET A 387 20.47 -16.69 -5.08
CA MET A 387 19.61 -17.70 -4.44
C MET A 387 19.18 -17.25 -3.04
N HIS A 388 20.06 -16.57 -2.29
CA HIS A 388 19.67 -15.94 -1.03
C HIS A 388 18.67 -14.80 -1.24
N GLY A 389 18.88 -13.95 -2.26
CA GLY A 389 17.93 -12.91 -2.63
C GLY A 389 16.52 -13.44 -2.88
N LEU A 390 16.38 -14.56 -3.59
CA LEU A 390 15.08 -15.21 -3.84
C LEU A 390 14.39 -15.66 -2.54
N ARG A 391 15.15 -16.08 -1.51
CA ARG A 391 14.58 -16.44 -0.18
C ARG A 391 13.94 -15.26 0.53
N LEU A 392 14.42 -14.04 0.27
CA LEU A 392 13.87 -12.79 0.81
C LEU A 392 12.63 -12.31 0.05
N SER A 393 12.30 -12.95 -1.08
CA SER A 393 11.14 -12.64 -1.94
C SER A 393 11.04 -11.15 -2.32
N PRO A 394 12.07 -10.55 -2.95
CA PRO A 394 11.98 -9.18 -3.44
C PRO A 394 10.90 -9.07 -4.53
N GLU A 395 10.35 -7.88 -4.71
CA GLU A 395 9.42 -7.63 -5.81
C GLU A 395 10.11 -7.77 -7.17
N TYR A 396 11.37 -7.32 -7.26
CA TYR A 396 12.21 -7.47 -8.45
C TYR A 396 13.59 -8.03 -8.07
N LEU A 397 14.11 -8.91 -8.92
CA LEU A 397 15.45 -9.45 -8.85
C LEU A 397 16.17 -9.21 -10.16
N THR A 398 17.38 -8.68 -10.12
CA THR A 398 18.21 -8.56 -11.35
C THR A 398 19.04 -9.81 -11.58
N VAL A 399 19.17 -10.22 -12.83
CA VAL A 399 20.06 -11.29 -13.24
C VAL A 399 20.97 -10.79 -14.37
N ASP A 400 22.25 -11.09 -14.30
CA ASP A 400 23.22 -10.63 -15.30
C ASP A 400 23.12 -11.49 -16.57
N LEU A 401 22.88 -10.85 -17.70
CA LEU A 401 22.76 -11.54 -18.99
C LEU A 401 24.10 -12.06 -19.55
N ARG A 402 25.23 -11.86 -18.85
CA ARG A 402 26.50 -12.51 -19.20
C ARG A 402 26.57 -13.96 -18.76
N LEU A 403 25.77 -14.38 -17.76
CA LEU A 403 25.64 -15.78 -17.36
C LEU A 403 25.16 -16.64 -18.52
N ASN A 404 25.46 -17.94 -18.48
CA ASN A 404 24.96 -18.87 -19.49
C ASN A 404 23.44 -19.14 -19.35
N ASP A 405 22.82 -19.66 -20.41
CA ASP A 405 21.36 -19.87 -20.45
C ASP A 405 20.88 -20.88 -19.41
N TYR A 406 21.70 -21.87 -19.04
CA TYR A 406 21.35 -22.85 -18.02
C TYR A 406 21.22 -22.22 -16.61
N GLN A 407 22.18 -21.37 -16.24
CA GLN A 407 22.17 -20.65 -14.97
C GLN A 407 20.98 -19.69 -14.90
N LEU A 408 20.73 -18.94 -15.98
CA LEU A 408 19.59 -18.00 -16.05
C LEU A 408 18.25 -18.73 -15.96
N LEU A 409 18.07 -19.83 -16.67
CA LEU A 409 16.86 -20.65 -16.60
C LEU A 409 16.68 -21.24 -15.20
N HIS A 410 17.76 -21.65 -14.53
CA HIS A 410 17.70 -22.14 -13.15
C HIS A 410 17.19 -21.06 -12.21
N ILE A 411 17.75 -19.83 -12.25
CA ILE A 411 17.29 -18.70 -11.43
C ILE A 411 15.81 -18.39 -11.71
N ILE A 412 15.46 -18.27 -13.01
CA ILE A 412 14.10 -17.92 -13.43
C ILE A 412 13.09 -18.98 -12.99
N SER A 413 13.46 -20.27 -13.03
CA SER A 413 12.58 -21.35 -12.56
C SER A 413 12.26 -21.23 -11.05
N MET A 414 13.16 -20.61 -10.27
CA MET A 414 13.03 -20.45 -8.80
C MET A 414 12.36 -19.13 -8.39
N LYS A 415 12.08 -18.21 -9.32
CA LYS A 415 11.63 -16.83 -9.04
C LYS A 415 10.29 -16.73 -8.32
N ARG A 416 9.42 -17.75 -8.41
CA ARG A 416 8.06 -17.74 -7.87
C ARG A 416 7.30 -16.48 -8.27
N ARG A 417 7.07 -15.54 -7.34
CA ARG A 417 6.34 -14.28 -7.57
C ARG A 417 7.25 -13.07 -7.79
N SER A 418 8.55 -13.18 -7.57
CA SER A 418 9.51 -12.12 -7.88
C SER A 418 9.58 -11.93 -9.40
N LYS A 419 9.62 -10.67 -9.86
CA LYS A 419 9.84 -10.35 -11.27
C LYS A 419 11.34 -10.29 -11.54
N VAL A 420 11.78 -10.88 -12.64
CA VAL A 420 13.20 -10.94 -13.02
C VAL A 420 13.52 -9.88 -14.07
N ILE A 421 14.52 -9.07 -13.77
CA ILE A 421 15.09 -8.07 -14.67
C ILE A 421 16.38 -8.63 -15.27
N GLY A 422 16.38 -8.95 -16.56
CA GLY A 422 17.60 -9.31 -17.30
C GLY A 422 18.47 -8.07 -17.48
N HIS A 423 19.61 -8.01 -16.79
CA HIS A 423 20.49 -6.84 -16.71
C HIS A 423 21.76 -7.04 -17.52
N LEU A 424 22.18 -5.99 -18.24
CA LEU A 424 23.46 -5.92 -18.93
C LEU A 424 24.06 -4.52 -18.84
N THR A 425 25.27 -4.42 -18.29
CA THR A 425 26.11 -3.24 -18.37
C THR A 425 27.48 -3.69 -18.88
N PRO A 426 27.75 -3.56 -20.20
CA PRO A 426 29.04 -3.94 -20.76
C PRO A 426 30.12 -2.90 -20.39
N ALA A 427 31.37 -3.24 -20.71
CA ALA A 427 32.51 -2.33 -20.58
C ALA A 427 32.37 -1.04 -21.39
N ALA A 428 33.18 -0.05 -21.11
CA ALA A 428 33.12 1.28 -21.76
C ALA A 428 33.30 1.28 -23.27
N ASP A 429 34.01 0.29 -23.84
CA ASP A 429 34.23 0.08 -25.28
C ASP A 429 33.08 -0.69 -25.97
N SER A 430 31.95 -0.77 -25.35
CA SER A 430 30.77 -1.47 -25.85
C SER A 430 30.28 -0.91 -27.21
N PRO A 431 29.61 -1.75 -28.04
CA PRO A 431 29.12 -1.34 -29.35
C PRO A 431 28.15 -0.17 -29.29
N SER A 432 28.02 0.54 -30.43
CA SER A 432 27.01 1.57 -30.62
C SER A 432 25.59 1.02 -30.38
N TRP A 433 24.64 1.87 -29.94
CA TRP A 433 23.22 1.48 -29.76
C TRP A 433 22.55 0.96 -31.06
N ALA A 434 23.12 1.25 -32.23
CA ALA A 434 22.63 0.73 -33.51
C ALA A 434 23.10 -0.71 -33.80
N ASP A 435 24.04 -1.24 -33.04
CA ASP A 435 24.57 -2.59 -33.22
C ASP A 435 23.50 -3.65 -32.84
N PRO A 436 23.37 -4.73 -33.65
CA PRO A 436 22.49 -5.86 -33.32
C PRO A 436 22.72 -6.52 -31.96
N PHE A 437 23.90 -6.30 -31.36
CA PHE A 437 24.26 -6.77 -30.03
C PHE A 437 23.14 -6.47 -28.97
N TRP A 438 22.66 -5.24 -28.93
CA TRP A 438 21.64 -4.83 -27.93
C TRP A 438 20.30 -5.53 -28.16
N MET A 439 19.88 -5.61 -29.41
CA MET A 439 18.63 -6.28 -29.77
C MET A 439 18.69 -7.79 -29.52
N SER A 440 19.84 -8.41 -29.71
CA SER A 440 20.06 -9.84 -29.44
C SER A 440 19.90 -10.13 -27.94
N HIS A 441 20.45 -9.26 -27.06
CA HIS A 441 20.30 -9.41 -25.61
C HIS A 441 18.86 -9.14 -25.11
N TYR A 442 18.15 -8.18 -25.70
CA TYR A 442 16.73 -8.00 -25.43
C TYR A 442 15.92 -9.25 -25.80
N HIS A 443 16.13 -9.81 -26.96
CA HIS A 443 15.46 -11.04 -27.39
C HIS A 443 15.86 -12.25 -26.53
N ARG A 444 17.10 -12.31 -26.10
CA ARG A 444 17.57 -13.35 -25.17
C ARG A 444 16.86 -13.26 -23.82
N ALA A 445 16.81 -12.06 -23.20
CA ALA A 445 16.08 -11.86 -21.95
C ALA A 445 14.61 -12.28 -22.06
N ARG A 446 13.95 -11.86 -23.15
CA ARG A 446 12.55 -12.24 -23.44
C ARG A 446 12.38 -13.75 -23.61
N ARG A 447 13.26 -14.40 -24.37
CA ARG A 447 13.22 -15.85 -24.66
C ARG A 447 13.40 -16.67 -23.39
N LEU A 448 14.28 -16.24 -22.49
CA LEU A 448 14.57 -16.94 -21.23
C LEU A 448 13.48 -16.74 -20.18
N GLY A 449 12.51 -15.82 -20.39
CA GLY A 449 11.41 -15.60 -19.45
C GLY A 449 11.68 -14.52 -18.40
N CYS A 450 12.60 -13.58 -18.65
CA CYS A 450 12.71 -12.36 -17.87
C CYS A 450 11.44 -11.52 -18.03
N ASP A 451 11.03 -10.87 -16.94
CA ASP A 451 9.85 -10.01 -16.94
C ASP A 451 10.15 -8.61 -17.49
N LEU A 452 11.40 -8.12 -17.34
CA LEU A 452 11.92 -6.87 -17.91
C LEU A 452 13.33 -7.08 -18.46
N ALA A 453 13.76 -6.20 -19.37
CA ALA A 453 15.15 -6.11 -19.84
C ALA A 453 15.75 -4.76 -19.45
N ARG A 454 16.95 -4.74 -18.83
CA ARG A 454 17.70 -3.55 -18.44
C ARG A 454 19.07 -3.54 -19.13
N LEU A 455 19.21 -2.67 -20.13
CA LEU A 455 20.41 -2.50 -20.94
C LEU A 455 20.98 -1.10 -20.70
N ILE A 456 22.12 -1.02 -20.04
CA ILE A 456 22.75 0.25 -19.67
C ILE A 456 24.14 0.31 -20.31
N LYS A 457 24.42 1.42 -20.99
CA LYS A 457 25.72 1.64 -21.62
C LYS A 457 26.43 2.78 -20.95
N PRO A 458 27.69 2.62 -20.50
CA PRO A 458 28.52 3.77 -20.14
C PRO A 458 28.64 4.74 -21.32
N VAL A 459 28.35 6.03 -21.08
CA VAL A 459 28.37 7.03 -22.15
C VAL A 459 29.81 7.32 -22.61
N THR A 460 30.05 7.28 -23.92
CA THR A 460 31.33 7.67 -24.52
C THR A 460 31.28 9.08 -25.09
N CYS A 461 30.17 9.43 -25.75
CA CYS A 461 29.96 10.76 -26.33
C CYS A 461 28.50 11.21 -26.15
N ILE A 462 28.23 12.50 -26.33
CA ILE A 462 26.88 13.08 -26.18
C ILE A 462 25.87 12.43 -27.14
N LYS A 463 26.31 12.03 -28.34
CA LYS A 463 25.47 11.39 -29.34
C LYS A 463 24.82 10.11 -28.84
N ASP A 464 25.47 9.34 -27.96
CA ASP A 464 24.93 8.11 -27.38
C ASP A 464 23.57 8.33 -26.70
N ASN A 465 23.31 9.54 -26.16
CA ASN A 465 22.03 9.87 -25.50
C ASN A 465 20.84 9.91 -26.46
N PHE A 466 21.11 10.11 -27.76
CA PHE A 466 20.08 10.12 -28.82
C PHE A 466 19.99 8.75 -29.50
N ASP A 467 21.13 8.10 -29.67
CA ASP A 467 21.24 6.82 -30.37
C ASP A 467 20.48 5.70 -29.63
N VAL A 468 20.35 5.76 -28.31
CA VAL A 468 19.53 4.79 -27.51
C VAL A 468 18.07 4.75 -27.96
N ASN A 469 17.54 5.83 -28.55
CA ASN A 469 16.18 5.86 -29.06
C ASN A 469 15.99 4.95 -30.29
N HIS A 470 17.07 4.66 -31.01
CA HIS A 470 17.04 3.68 -32.11
C HIS A 470 16.70 2.28 -31.59
N LEU A 471 17.35 1.82 -30.51
CA LEU A 471 17.02 0.54 -29.88
C LEU A 471 15.56 0.53 -29.37
N LYS A 472 15.12 1.61 -28.71
CA LYS A 472 13.73 1.72 -28.23
C LYS A 472 12.72 1.61 -29.39
N ALA A 473 13.00 2.28 -30.50
CA ALA A 473 12.16 2.20 -31.70
C ALA A 473 12.15 0.79 -32.34
N LEU A 474 13.28 0.10 -32.39
CA LEU A 474 13.35 -1.28 -32.86
C LEU A 474 12.54 -2.24 -31.99
N VAL A 475 12.63 -2.10 -30.67
CA VAL A 475 11.83 -2.91 -29.72
C VAL A 475 10.35 -2.62 -29.92
N GLU A 476 9.97 -1.34 -30.07
CA GLU A 476 8.58 -0.96 -30.30
C GLU A 476 8.04 -1.50 -31.64
N ALA A 477 8.85 -1.53 -32.67
CA ALA A 477 8.50 -2.09 -33.99
C ALA A 477 8.52 -3.64 -34.01
N SER A 478 9.15 -4.29 -33.02
CA SER A 478 9.26 -5.74 -32.99
C SER A 478 7.90 -6.43 -32.85
N THR A 479 7.75 -7.60 -33.48
CA THR A 479 6.55 -8.41 -33.43
C THR A 479 6.53 -9.36 -32.21
N GLY A 480 5.34 -9.75 -31.75
CA GLY A 480 5.14 -10.68 -30.66
C GLY A 480 5.08 -10.01 -29.28
N HIS A 481 5.09 -10.82 -28.22
CA HIS A 481 5.06 -10.34 -26.83
C HIS A 481 6.29 -9.48 -26.54
N LYS A 482 6.10 -8.30 -25.98
CA LYS A 482 7.16 -7.37 -25.58
C LYS A 482 7.27 -7.35 -24.06
N ILE A 483 8.49 -7.35 -23.57
CA ILE A 483 8.78 -7.07 -22.16
C ILE A 483 9.21 -5.60 -22.00
N PRO A 484 8.91 -4.93 -20.89
CA PRO A 484 9.35 -3.56 -20.66
C PRO A 484 10.87 -3.41 -20.79
N LEU A 485 11.31 -2.38 -21.51
CA LEU A 485 12.72 -2.09 -21.74
C LEU A 485 13.17 -0.88 -20.92
N ILE A 486 14.22 -1.09 -20.14
CA ILE A 486 15.00 -0.06 -19.44
C ILE A 486 16.28 0.13 -20.23
N ALA A 487 16.43 1.25 -20.95
CA ALA A 487 17.60 1.50 -21.78
C ALA A 487 18.02 2.98 -21.73
N TYR A 488 19.25 3.22 -21.26
CA TYR A 488 19.83 4.56 -21.15
C TYR A 488 21.35 4.48 -20.99
N ASN A 489 22.03 5.64 -21.06
CA ASN A 489 23.46 5.73 -20.81
C ASN A 489 23.75 6.11 -19.36
N SER A 490 24.72 5.45 -18.72
CA SER A 490 25.18 5.76 -17.37
C SER A 490 26.26 6.87 -17.39
N GLY A 491 26.60 7.34 -16.20
CA GLY A 491 27.63 8.35 -15.99
C GLY A 491 27.15 9.80 -16.19
N PRO A 492 28.01 10.79 -15.87
CA PRO A 492 27.60 12.21 -15.84
C PRO A 492 27.10 12.75 -17.20
N ARG A 493 27.66 12.25 -18.31
CA ARG A 493 27.25 12.64 -19.67
C ARG A 493 25.99 11.90 -20.13
N GLY A 494 25.61 10.79 -19.45
CA GLY A 494 24.45 9.97 -19.79
C GLY A 494 23.14 10.48 -19.22
N ARG A 495 23.16 11.50 -18.34
CA ARG A 495 21.99 11.99 -17.61
C ARG A 495 20.78 12.35 -18.48
N HIS A 496 21.02 12.84 -19.72
CA HIS A 496 19.93 13.16 -20.63
C HIS A 496 19.09 11.93 -20.98
N SER A 497 19.71 10.85 -21.48
CA SER A 497 19.00 9.63 -21.84
C SER A 497 18.40 8.90 -20.62
N ALA A 498 19.04 9.01 -19.46
CA ALA A 498 18.53 8.48 -18.21
C ALA A 498 17.24 9.21 -17.75
N ALA A 499 17.23 10.56 -17.80
CA ALA A 499 16.03 11.35 -17.48
C ALA A 499 14.86 11.06 -18.45
N MET A 500 15.16 10.74 -19.72
CA MET A 500 14.17 10.41 -20.76
C MET A 500 13.82 8.92 -20.81
N ASN A 501 14.34 8.11 -19.91
CA ASN A 501 13.94 6.71 -19.81
C ASN A 501 12.60 6.56 -19.09
N HIS A 502 11.74 5.64 -19.56
CA HIS A 502 10.36 5.56 -19.10
C HIS A 502 10.17 4.71 -17.83
N VAL A 503 10.99 3.69 -17.65
CA VAL A 503 10.71 2.66 -16.64
C VAL A 503 11.92 2.45 -15.75
N LEU A 504 11.68 2.50 -14.42
CA LEU A 504 12.64 2.13 -13.37
C LEU A 504 14.07 2.64 -13.63
N THR A 505 14.18 3.93 -13.99
CA THR A 505 15.50 4.58 -14.15
C THR A 505 16.20 4.57 -12.82
N SER A 506 17.43 4.03 -12.77
CA SER A 506 18.24 4.08 -11.55
C SER A 506 18.65 5.53 -11.25
N VAL A 507 18.33 5.96 -10.04
CA VAL A 507 18.67 7.28 -9.50
C VAL A 507 19.41 7.11 -8.17
N VAL A 508 20.10 8.14 -7.71
CA VAL A 508 20.87 8.11 -6.45
C VAL A 508 20.27 9.08 -5.42
N PRO A 509 20.50 8.84 -4.11
CA PRO A 509 20.20 9.82 -3.07
C PRO A 509 20.97 11.13 -3.31
N GLU A 510 20.39 12.27 -2.86
CA GLU A 510 20.97 13.60 -3.05
C GLU A 510 22.46 13.70 -2.66
N PRO A 511 22.92 13.19 -1.50
CA PRO A 511 24.32 13.29 -1.10
C PRO A 511 25.28 12.57 -2.06
N MET A 512 24.83 11.55 -2.78
CA MET A 512 25.66 10.73 -3.67
C MET A 512 25.75 11.27 -5.10
N ALA A 513 24.90 12.21 -5.49
CA ALA A 513 24.82 12.70 -6.87
C ALA A 513 26.11 13.43 -7.34
N SER A 514 26.89 13.98 -6.41
CA SER A 514 28.09 14.77 -6.70
C SER A 514 29.31 13.90 -7.07
N ASN A 515 29.35 12.63 -6.66
CA ASN A 515 30.53 11.77 -6.69
C ASN A 515 30.33 10.51 -7.57
N CYS A 516 29.53 10.61 -8.61
CA CYS A 516 29.20 9.45 -9.41
C CYS A 516 30.30 9.02 -10.40
N LYS A 517 30.52 7.71 -10.52
CA LYS A 517 31.44 7.11 -11.48
C LYS A 517 30.77 6.97 -12.86
N PRO A 518 31.59 6.76 -13.94
CA PRO A 518 31.04 6.62 -15.30
C PRO A 518 30.01 5.50 -15.50
N ASP A 519 30.11 4.44 -14.74
CA ASP A 519 29.27 3.26 -14.79
C ASP A 519 28.06 3.34 -13.82
N GLN A 520 27.97 4.38 -13.01
CA GLN A 520 26.96 4.58 -11.97
C GLN A 520 25.86 5.56 -12.41
N PRO A 521 24.65 5.45 -11.80
CA PRO A 521 23.62 6.47 -11.94
C PRO A 521 24.12 7.83 -11.40
N CYS A 522 23.79 8.93 -12.10
CA CYS A 522 24.27 10.28 -11.78
C CYS A 522 23.12 11.30 -11.71
N LEU A 523 21.89 10.84 -11.48
CA LEU A 523 20.71 11.69 -11.33
C LEU A 523 20.04 11.40 -10.00
N THR A 524 19.52 12.44 -9.35
CA THR A 524 18.49 12.24 -8.31
C THR A 524 17.10 12.16 -8.94
N ALA A 525 16.12 11.61 -8.21
CA ALA A 525 14.72 11.57 -8.64
C ALA A 525 14.18 12.98 -8.93
N VAL A 526 14.57 13.97 -8.12
CA VAL A 526 14.22 15.39 -8.27
C VAL A 526 14.77 15.94 -9.59
N GLN A 527 16.08 15.76 -9.85
CA GLN A 527 16.72 16.23 -11.07
C GLN A 527 16.12 15.57 -12.33
N ALA A 528 15.86 14.26 -12.27
CA ALA A 528 15.21 13.54 -13.35
C ALA A 528 13.80 14.07 -13.63
N THR A 529 13.01 14.32 -12.58
CA THR A 529 11.67 14.92 -12.71
C THR A 529 11.75 16.34 -13.28
N GLN A 530 12.63 17.20 -12.76
CA GLN A 530 12.82 18.57 -13.27
C GLN A 530 13.25 18.61 -14.74
N ALA A 531 14.07 17.63 -15.17
CA ALA A 531 14.49 17.52 -16.57
C ALA A 531 13.31 17.31 -17.52
N LEU A 532 12.25 16.58 -17.10
CA LEU A 532 11.03 16.38 -17.91
C LEU A 532 10.26 17.70 -18.11
N TYR A 533 10.23 18.58 -17.12
CA TYR A 533 9.61 19.91 -17.24
C TYR A 533 10.50 20.87 -18.05
N ASN A 534 11.81 20.89 -17.79
CA ASN A 534 12.76 21.75 -18.49
C ASN A 534 12.91 21.39 -19.97
N SER A 535 12.65 20.13 -20.35
CA SER A 535 12.62 19.68 -21.76
C SER A 535 11.24 19.87 -22.43
N PHE A 536 10.30 20.54 -21.79
CA PHE A 536 8.93 20.76 -22.29
C PHE A 536 8.13 19.47 -22.56
N LEU A 537 8.56 18.37 -21.97
CA LEU A 537 7.81 17.11 -22.04
C LEU A 537 6.59 17.17 -21.12
N PHE A 538 6.72 17.85 -19.98
CA PHE A 538 5.65 18.14 -19.03
C PHE A 538 5.46 19.65 -18.87
N ASP A 539 4.25 20.06 -18.48
CA ASP A 539 3.87 21.46 -18.27
C ASP A 539 3.66 21.72 -16.76
N PRO A 540 4.06 22.89 -16.25
CA PRO A 540 3.67 23.34 -14.91
C PRO A 540 2.15 23.50 -14.83
N MET A 541 1.51 22.85 -13.87
CA MET A 541 0.06 22.79 -13.76
C MET A 541 -0.45 23.48 -12.50
N LYS A 542 -1.79 23.72 -12.44
CA LYS A 542 -2.47 24.36 -11.33
C LYS A 542 -3.46 23.42 -10.66
N MET A 543 -3.36 23.28 -9.36
CA MET A 543 -4.23 22.48 -8.52
C MET A 543 -4.89 23.34 -7.45
N TYR A 544 -6.05 22.91 -6.96
CA TYR A 544 -6.85 23.70 -6.04
C TYR A 544 -7.45 22.87 -4.91
N VAL A 545 -7.65 23.48 -3.75
CA VAL A 545 -8.68 23.06 -2.81
C VAL A 545 -9.84 24.03 -2.93
N PHE A 546 -11.02 23.51 -3.26
CA PHE A 546 -12.22 24.24 -3.59
C PHE A 546 -13.32 23.97 -2.57
N GLY A 547 -13.98 25.02 -2.09
CA GLY A 547 -15.08 24.90 -1.12
C GLY A 547 -15.62 26.25 -0.70
N ALA A 548 -16.67 26.29 0.13
CA ALA A 548 -17.23 27.57 0.60
C ALA A 548 -16.28 28.29 1.58
N HIS A 549 -15.61 27.54 2.43
CA HIS A 549 -14.70 28.06 3.45
C HIS A 549 -13.47 27.16 3.52
N VAL A 550 -12.46 27.39 2.69
CA VAL A 550 -11.25 26.54 2.60
C VAL A 550 -9.96 27.30 2.89
N SER A 551 -10.03 28.56 3.31
CA SER A 551 -8.85 29.39 3.63
C SER A 551 -7.99 28.84 4.76
N TYR A 552 -8.58 28.11 5.71
CA TYR A 552 -7.89 27.46 6.82
C TYR A 552 -7.31 26.07 6.48
N SER A 553 -7.53 25.59 5.25
CA SER A 553 -7.10 24.24 4.84
C SER A 553 -5.60 24.10 4.89
N LEU A 554 -5.12 23.00 5.46
CA LEU A 554 -3.70 22.62 5.50
C LEU A 554 -3.24 21.90 4.21
N SER A 555 -4.17 21.58 3.30
CA SER A 555 -3.87 20.94 2.02
C SER A 555 -2.86 21.72 1.17
N PRO A 556 -2.93 23.07 1.07
CA PRO A 556 -1.91 23.83 0.33
C PRO A 556 -0.49 23.66 0.86
N ALA A 557 -0.29 23.70 2.17
CA ALA A 557 1.03 23.49 2.78
C ALA A 557 1.56 22.10 2.47
N MET A 558 0.74 21.08 2.74
CA MET A 558 1.07 19.67 2.52
C MET A 558 1.43 19.36 1.07
N HIS A 559 0.58 19.74 0.12
CA HIS A 559 0.80 19.45 -1.31
C HIS A 559 1.95 20.27 -1.89
N THR A 560 2.10 21.54 -1.52
CA THR A 560 3.22 22.39 -2.01
C THR A 560 4.56 21.83 -1.58
N ALA A 561 4.69 21.39 -0.32
CA ALA A 561 5.91 20.76 0.17
C ALA A 561 6.23 19.47 -0.59
N ALA A 562 5.21 18.63 -0.82
CA ALA A 562 5.35 17.39 -1.58
C ALA A 562 5.76 17.62 -3.04
N LEU A 563 5.15 18.59 -3.71
CA LEU A 563 5.50 18.99 -5.08
C LEU A 563 6.96 19.43 -5.18
N LYS A 564 7.39 20.29 -4.24
CA LYS A 564 8.77 20.79 -4.18
C LYS A 564 9.76 19.63 -3.96
N ALA A 565 9.47 18.73 -3.03
CA ALA A 565 10.34 17.60 -2.72
C ALA A 565 10.45 16.60 -3.87
N CYS A 566 9.41 16.47 -4.71
CA CYS A 566 9.42 15.64 -5.91
C CYS A 566 9.93 16.37 -7.17
N GLY A 567 10.35 17.62 -7.10
CA GLY A 567 10.82 18.41 -8.25
C GLY A 567 9.72 18.78 -9.25
N ILE A 568 8.45 18.85 -8.81
CA ILE A 568 7.28 19.11 -9.64
C ILE A 568 6.90 20.60 -9.51
N PRO A 569 6.97 21.40 -10.60
CA PRO A 569 6.72 22.86 -10.55
C PRO A 569 5.24 23.24 -10.62
N HIS A 570 4.36 22.42 -10.04
CA HIS A 570 2.92 22.72 -9.98
C HIS A 570 2.62 23.69 -8.83
N SER A 571 1.49 24.40 -8.93
CA SER A 571 0.97 25.23 -7.85
C SER A 571 -0.29 24.60 -7.24
N TYR A 572 -0.46 24.74 -5.92
CA TYR A 572 -1.64 24.29 -5.20
C TYR A 572 -2.21 25.46 -4.37
N ARG A 573 -3.47 25.87 -4.62
CA ARG A 573 -4.07 27.08 -4.04
C ARG A 573 -5.47 26.83 -3.48
N PRO A 574 -5.85 27.51 -2.37
CA PRO A 574 -7.23 27.51 -1.89
C PRO A 574 -8.09 28.44 -2.73
N VAL A 575 -9.33 28.02 -3.04
CA VAL A 575 -10.36 28.84 -3.70
C VAL A 575 -11.66 28.72 -2.92
N SER A 576 -12.03 29.78 -2.24
CA SER A 576 -13.28 29.88 -1.48
C SER A 576 -14.36 30.56 -2.33
N THR A 577 -15.48 29.86 -2.52
CA THR A 577 -16.59 30.39 -3.32
C THR A 577 -17.94 29.84 -2.81
N PRO A 578 -18.99 30.63 -2.82
CA PRO A 578 -20.30 30.21 -2.32
C PRO A 578 -21.03 29.21 -3.23
N SER A 579 -20.56 28.99 -4.46
CA SER A 579 -21.23 28.13 -5.44
C SER A 579 -20.26 27.36 -6.33
N LEU A 580 -20.77 26.36 -7.06
CA LEU A 580 -19.98 25.56 -8.02
C LEU A 580 -19.57 26.36 -9.29
N ASN A 581 -20.10 27.55 -9.52
CA ASN A 581 -19.76 28.35 -10.71
C ASN A 581 -18.27 28.71 -10.73
N GLY A 582 -17.69 29.08 -9.58
CA GLY A 582 -16.25 29.35 -9.51
C GLY A 582 -15.37 28.17 -9.87
N LEU A 583 -15.86 26.94 -9.73
CA LEU A 583 -15.12 25.73 -10.15
C LEU A 583 -15.13 25.59 -11.69
N ARG A 584 -16.21 25.99 -12.37
CA ARG A 584 -16.30 25.95 -13.83
C ARG A 584 -15.22 26.81 -14.48
N GLU A 585 -15.00 28.00 -13.95
CA GLU A 585 -13.96 28.92 -14.44
C GLU A 585 -12.54 28.31 -14.28
N LEU A 586 -12.30 27.56 -13.17
CA LEU A 586 -11.02 26.89 -12.97
C LEU A 586 -10.80 25.74 -13.95
N ILE A 587 -11.86 25.02 -14.34
CA ILE A 587 -11.80 23.86 -15.26
C ILE A 587 -11.49 24.31 -16.70
N GLU A 588 -11.89 25.53 -17.08
CA GLU A 588 -11.61 26.11 -18.41
C GLU A 588 -10.13 26.45 -18.61
N ASP A 589 -9.35 26.60 -17.52
CA ASP A 589 -7.91 26.83 -17.62
C ASP A 589 -7.21 25.57 -18.20
N PRO A 590 -6.49 25.66 -19.32
CA PRO A 590 -5.76 24.53 -19.92
C PRO A 590 -4.71 23.93 -18.98
N TYR A 591 -4.26 24.66 -17.98
CA TYR A 591 -3.31 24.21 -16.97
C TYR A 591 -3.98 23.60 -15.73
N PHE A 592 -5.29 23.44 -15.69
CA PHE A 592 -6.01 22.82 -14.58
C PHE A 592 -5.58 21.35 -14.41
N ALA A 593 -4.98 20.99 -13.25
CA ALA A 593 -4.53 19.64 -12.94
C ALA A 593 -5.51 18.86 -12.06
N GLY A 594 -6.43 19.54 -11.40
CA GLY A 594 -7.42 18.93 -10.54
C GLY A 594 -7.80 19.81 -9.35
N ALA A 595 -8.79 19.35 -8.61
CA ALA A 595 -9.24 20.04 -7.40
C ALA A 595 -9.65 19.05 -6.30
N SER A 596 -9.22 19.35 -5.07
CA SER A 596 -9.79 18.77 -3.87
C SER A 596 -11.07 19.51 -3.53
N VAL A 597 -12.16 18.79 -3.23
CA VAL A 597 -13.47 19.37 -2.97
C VAL A 597 -13.80 19.34 -1.48
N GLY A 598 -13.94 20.53 -0.90
CA GLY A 598 -14.35 20.74 0.47
C GLY A 598 -15.88 20.88 0.63
N LEU A 599 -16.28 21.16 1.88
CA LEU A 599 -17.68 21.42 2.22
C LEU A 599 -18.19 22.72 1.57
N PRO A 600 -19.48 22.77 1.18
CA PRO A 600 -20.51 21.71 1.26
C PRO A 600 -20.60 20.85 0.00
N PHE A 601 -19.77 21.03 -1.02
CA PHE A 601 -19.96 20.65 -2.42
C PHE A 601 -19.72 19.17 -2.75
N LYS A 602 -19.26 18.31 -1.81
CA LYS A 602 -18.87 16.91 -2.09
C LYS A 602 -19.96 16.07 -2.77
N VAL A 603 -21.22 16.35 -2.55
CA VAL A 603 -22.35 15.65 -3.19
C VAL A 603 -22.77 16.37 -4.47
N GLU A 604 -22.84 17.70 -4.43
CA GLU A 604 -23.31 18.50 -5.57
C GLU A 604 -22.35 18.45 -6.77
N VAL A 605 -21.05 18.37 -6.52
CA VAL A 605 -20.01 18.35 -7.56
C VAL A 605 -20.12 17.14 -8.50
N ILE A 606 -20.84 16.09 -8.10
CA ILE A 606 -21.15 14.95 -8.97
C ILE A 606 -21.83 15.39 -10.25
N THR A 607 -22.64 16.46 -10.20
CA THR A 607 -23.34 17.01 -11.38
C THR A 607 -22.39 17.58 -12.44
N LEU A 608 -21.16 17.89 -12.09
CA LEU A 608 -20.10 18.37 -12.99
C LEU A 608 -19.20 17.24 -13.51
N THR A 609 -19.28 16.05 -12.95
CA THR A 609 -18.44 14.92 -13.36
C THR A 609 -19.04 14.18 -14.56
N HIS A 610 -18.18 13.76 -15.48
CA HIS A 610 -18.54 12.94 -16.64
C HIS A 610 -18.53 11.46 -16.30
N SER A 611 -17.70 11.09 -15.36
CA SER A 611 -17.60 9.72 -14.83
C SER A 611 -17.13 9.77 -13.38
N LEU A 612 -17.48 8.72 -12.64
CA LEU A 612 -17.07 8.51 -11.26
C LEU A 612 -16.26 7.22 -11.17
N SER A 613 -15.29 7.18 -10.25
CA SER A 613 -14.71 5.93 -9.84
C SER A 613 -15.78 5.00 -9.25
N ARG A 614 -15.56 3.71 -9.31
CA ARG A 614 -16.45 2.73 -8.67
C ARG A 614 -16.64 3.01 -7.18
N HIS A 615 -15.59 3.50 -6.51
CA HIS A 615 -15.61 3.88 -5.10
C HIS A 615 -16.46 5.13 -4.86
N ALA A 616 -16.22 6.20 -5.62
CA ALA A 616 -16.99 7.43 -5.51
C ALA A 616 -18.48 7.22 -5.83
N GLN A 617 -18.80 6.37 -6.80
CA GLN A 617 -20.16 5.99 -7.14
C GLN A 617 -20.85 5.23 -5.99
N ALA A 618 -20.15 4.26 -5.37
CA ALA A 618 -20.68 3.53 -4.23
C ALA A 618 -20.88 4.42 -2.99
N ILE A 619 -19.98 5.38 -2.76
CA ILE A 619 -20.07 6.35 -1.66
C ILE A 619 -21.19 7.38 -1.93
N GLY A 620 -21.36 7.82 -3.18
CA GLY A 620 -22.26 8.88 -3.57
C GLY A 620 -21.79 10.27 -3.13
N ALA A 621 -20.47 10.48 -3.10
CA ALA A 621 -19.81 11.76 -2.83
C ALA A 621 -18.42 11.78 -3.47
N VAL A 622 -17.97 12.96 -3.88
CA VAL A 622 -16.67 13.22 -4.53
C VAL A 622 -15.89 14.24 -3.70
N ASN A 623 -14.64 13.95 -3.39
CA ASN A 623 -13.73 14.91 -2.77
C ASN A 623 -12.54 15.29 -3.68
N THR A 624 -12.41 14.64 -4.84
CA THR A 624 -11.28 14.83 -5.76
C THR A 624 -11.77 14.84 -7.19
N LEU A 625 -11.44 15.89 -7.94
CA LEU A 625 -11.72 16.04 -9.37
C LEU A 625 -10.43 15.96 -10.16
N VAL A 626 -10.45 15.16 -11.21
CA VAL A 626 -9.30 14.91 -12.05
C VAL A 626 -9.67 15.22 -13.51
N PRO A 627 -8.93 16.09 -14.22
CA PRO A 627 -9.20 16.39 -15.62
C PRO A 627 -8.79 15.24 -16.54
N VAL A 628 -9.62 14.94 -17.52
CA VAL A 628 -9.34 14.02 -18.62
C VAL A 628 -9.24 14.81 -19.92
N ARG A 629 -8.07 14.74 -20.57
CA ARG A 629 -7.77 15.49 -21.79
C ARG A 629 -7.92 14.69 -23.07
N ARG A 630 -7.88 13.37 -22.97
CA ARG A 630 -8.08 12.44 -24.09
C ARG A 630 -9.11 11.40 -23.68
N LEU A 631 -10.09 11.20 -24.53
CA LEU A 631 -11.07 10.13 -24.39
C LEU A 631 -10.71 8.98 -25.32
N ASN A 632 -11.19 7.81 -25.04
CA ASN A 632 -11.16 6.68 -25.94
C ASN A 632 -11.98 7.00 -27.22
N PRO A 633 -11.78 6.29 -28.34
CA PRO A 633 -12.56 6.51 -29.56
C PRO A 633 -14.09 6.36 -29.39
N ASP A 634 -14.53 5.60 -28.39
CA ASP A 634 -15.93 5.40 -28.02
C ASP A 634 -16.47 6.50 -27.08
N GLY A 635 -15.65 7.50 -26.74
CA GLY A 635 -16.02 8.59 -25.83
C GLY A 635 -15.88 8.24 -24.33
N THR A 636 -15.43 7.05 -23.98
CA THR A 636 -15.22 6.67 -22.59
C THR A 636 -13.91 7.23 -22.03
N ILE A 637 -13.80 7.28 -20.70
CA ILE A 637 -12.56 7.65 -20.01
C ILE A 637 -11.55 6.49 -20.15
N PRO A 638 -10.26 6.78 -20.46
CA PRO A 638 -9.22 5.77 -20.53
C PRO A 638 -9.06 4.99 -19.20
N GLU A 639 -8.58 3.76 -19.30
CA GLU A 639 -8.17 2.95 -18.15
C GLU A 639 -7.13 3.68 -17.28
N ASP A 640 -7.06 3.31 -16.01
CA ASP A 640 -6.21 3.98 -14.99
C ASP A 640 -4.76 4.17 -15.46
N GLU A 641 -4.13 3.16 -16.04
CA GLU A 641 -2.76 3.24 -16.56
C GLU A 641 -2.59 4.37 -17.58
N LYS A 642 -3.45 4.43 -18.60
CA LYS A 642 -3.42 5.48 -19.63
C LYS A 642 -3.78 6.84 -19.06
N LEU A 643 -4.71 6.87 -18.10
CA LEU A 643 -5.11 8.08 -17.40
C LEU A 643 -3.92 8.68 -16.63
N PHE A 644 -3.16 7.88 -15.88
CA PHE A 644 -1.99 8.34 -15.13
C PHE A 644 -0.83 8.73 -16.05
N ASN A 645 -0.59 7.98 -17.13
CA ASN A 645 0.47 8.28 -18.09
C ASN A 645 0.22 9.55 -18.93
N CYS A 646 -0.99 10.11 -18.92
CA CYS A 646 -1.35 11.38 -19.58
C CYS A 646 -1.38 12.60 -18.65
N ARG A 647 -0.93 12.46 -17.37
CA ARG A 647 -0.84 13.58 -16.43
C ARG A 647 0.25 14.58 -16.84
N ASN A 648 0.23 15.74 -16.20
CA ASN A 648 1.27 16.77 -16.31
C ASN A 648 1.42 17.38 -17.72
N ARG A 649 0.34 17.39 -18.52
CA ARG A 649 0.28 18.04 -19.84
C ARG A 649 -0.87 19.04 -19.87
N ALA A 650 -0.58 20.26 -20.31
CA ALA A 650 -1.60 21.28 -20.53
C ALA A 650 -2.49 20.94 -21.73
N GLY A 651 -3.66 21.50 -21.75
CA GLY A 651 -4.61 21.39 -22.87
C GLY A 651 -6.07 21.40 -22.39
N PRO A 652 -7.03 21.48 -23.31
CA PRO A 652 -8.44 21.58 -22.97
C PRO A 652 -8.92 20.34 -22.20
N VAL A 653 -9.70 20.58 -21.14
CA VAL A 653 -10.34 19.52 -20.37
C VAL A 653 -11.55 19.00 -21.17
N ARG A 654 -11.52 17.72 -21.52
CA ARG A 654 -12.60 17.05 -22.28
C ARG A 654 -13.64 16.40 -21.39
N ALA A 655 -13.21 15.95 -20.21
CA ALA A 655 -14.08 15.32 -19.22
C ALA A 655 -13.52 15.52 -17.81
N LEU A 656 -14.37 15.36 -16.80
CA LEU A 656 -14.00 15.34 -15.40
C LEU A 656 -14.25 13.95 -14.82
N TYR A 657 -13.25 13.39 -14.20
CA TYR A 657 -13.33 12.15 -13.43
C TYR A 657 -13.40 12.48 -11.95
N GLY A 658 -14.42 11.96 -11.27
CA GLY A 658 -14.65 12.15 -9.85
C GLY A 658 -14.19 10.97 -9.01
N GLU A 659 -13.41 11.24 -7.97
CA GLU A 659 -12.94 10.24 -7.00
C GLU A 659 -13.27 10.67 -5.58
N ASN A 660 -13.30 9.73 -4.66
CA ASN A 660 -13.41 10.00 -3.24
C ASN A 660 -12.24 9.34 -2.49
N THR A 661 -11.32 10.13 -1.96
CA THR A 661 -10.17 9.65 -1.19
C THR A 661 -10.40 9.69 0.33
N ASP A 662 -11.50 10.29 0.81
CA ASP A 662 -11.81 10.38 2.25
C ASP A 662 -11.89 8.98 2.90
N TRP A 663 -12.50 8.01 2.21
CA TRP A 663 -12.61 6.65 2.74
C TRP A 663 -11.25 5.96 2.91
N ILE A 664 -10.26 6.30 2.08
CA ILE A 664 -8.88 5.78 2.17
C ILE A 664 -8.28 6.26 3.49
N GLY A 665 -8.38 7.56 3.76
CA GLY A 665 -7.90 8.16 4.99
C GLY A 665 -8.59 7.61 6.25
N ILE A 666 -9.90 7.47 6.24
CA ILE A 666 -10.66 6.91 7.37
C ILE A 666 -10.27 5.44 7.60
N ARG A 667 -10.17 4.65 6.53
CA ARG A 667 -9.71 3.25 6.61
C ARG A 667 -8.32 3.14 7.22
N ALA A 668 -7.39 4.01 6.80
CA ALA A 668 -6.03 4.04 7.32
C ALA A 668 -5.99 4.39 8.80
N CYS A 669 -6.74 5.42 9.24
CA CYS A 669 -6.86 5.80 10.66
C CYS A 669 -7.43 4.67 11.52
N LEU A 670 -8.53 4.04 11.08
CA LEU A 670 -9.12 2.91 11.80
C LEU A 670 -8.15 1.73 11.92
N ARG A 671 -7.52 1.33 10.84
CA ARG A 671 -6.53 0.23 10.87
C ARG A 671 -5.35 0.53 11.79
N ARG A 672 -4.86 1.76 11.78
CA ARG A 672 -3.76 2.21 12.62
C ARG A 672 -4.13 2.22 14.11
N GLY A 673 -5.36 2.66 14.43
CA GLY A 673 -5.83 2.78 15.80
C GLY A 673 -6.32 1.48 16.43
N LEU A 674 -6.70 0.47 15.65
CA LEU A 674 -7.19 -0.81 16.18
C LEU A 674 -6.04 -1.67 16.73
N SER A 675 -6.16 -2.09 17.98
CA SER A 675 -5.25 -3.08 18.57
C SER A 675 -5.46 -4.46 17.95
N PRO A 676 -4.49 -5.39 18.06
CA PRO A 676 -4.68 -6.77 17.61
C PRO A 676 -5.87 -7.48 18.25
N ALA A 677 -6.22 -7.13 19.49
CA ALA A 677 -7.42 -7.67 20.17
C ALA A 677 -8.73 -7.25 19.48
N ASN A 678 -8.72 -6.07 18.84
CA ASN A 678 -9.83 -5.50 18.08
C ASN A 678 -9.71 -5.72 16.55
N ALA A 679 -8.91 -6.66 16.11
CA ALA A 679 -8.87 -7.06 14.70
C ALA A 679 -10.30 -7.34 14.20
N VAL A 680 -10.61 -6.83 13.00
CA VAL A 680 -11.97 -6.89 12.47
C VAL A 680 -12.40 -8.34 12.24
N ARG A 681 -13.56 -8.69 12.77
CA ARG A 681 -14.23 -9.99 12.68
C ARG A 681 -15.67 -9.80 12.21
N PRO A 682 -16.37 -10.83 11.74
CA PRO A 682 -17.78 -10.72 11.36
C PRO A 682 -18.69 -10.17 12.47
N THR A 683 -18.30 -10.36 13.74
CA THR A 683 -19.02 -9.88 14.91
C THR A 683 -18.60 -8.48 15.37
N SER A 684 -17.57 -7.88 14.77
CA SER A 684 -17.13 -6.51 15.09
C SER A 684 -18.21 -5.51 14.73
N CYS A 685 -18.37 -4.48 15.57
CA CYS A 685 -19.34 -3.43 15.38
C CYS A 685 -18.66 -2.07 15.23
N GLY A 686 -19.15 -1.28 14.28
CA GLY A 686 -18.74 0.10 14.04
C GLY A 686 -19.90 1.07 14.31
N LEU A 687 -19.58 2.24 14.87
CA LEU A 687 -20.53 3.34 15.10
C LEU A 687 -20.14 4.54 14.24
N ILE A 688 -21.13 5.09 13.53
CA ILE A 688 -20.97 6.31 12.72
C ILE A 688 -21.86 7.39 13.29
N ILE A 689 -21.27 8.54 13.61
CA ILE A 689 -21.98 9.72 14.13
C ILE A 689 -22.05 10.74 13.00
N GLY A 690 -23.25 10.94 12.47
CA GLY A 690 -23.50 11.79 11.29
C GLY A 690 -24.08 11.02 10.10
N ALA A 691 -24.60 11.75 9.09
CA ALA A 691 -25.18 11.17 7.87
C ALA A 691 -24.89 12.00 6.61
N GLY A 692 -23.84 12.84 6.59
CA GLY A 692 -23.38 13.62 5.45
C GLY A 692 -22.44 12.86 4.51
N GLY A 693 -21.78 13.56 3.57
CA GLY A 693 -20.83 12.98 2.62
C GLY A 693 -19.67 12.24 3.29
N MET A 694 -19.13 12.79 4.40
CA MET A 694 -18.08 12.14 5.19
C MET A 694 -18.57 10.86 5.89
N ALA A 695 -19.81 10.86 6.41
CA ALA A 695 -20.41 9.68 7.01
C ALA A 695 -20.61 8.53 5.98
N ARG A 696 -20.92 8.87 4.73
CA ARG A 696 -20.97 7.90 3.63
C ARG A 696 -19.58 7.30 3.36
N ALA A 697 -18.54 8.11 3.33
CA ALA A 697 -17.15 7.63 3.20
C ALA A 697 -16.73 6.77 4.41
N ALA A 698 -17.16 7.13 5.64
CA ALA A 698 -16.90 6.36 6.85
C ALA A 698 -17.60 4.99 6.82
N THR A 699 -18.89 4.95 6.42
CA THR A 699 -19.62 3.69 6.23
C THR A 699 -18.91 2.80 5.22
N TYR A 700 -18.53 3.38 4.08
CA TYR A 700 -17.83 2.65 3.04
C TYR A 700 -16.46 2.13 3.52
N SER A 701 -15.70 2.93 4.28
CA SER A 701 -14.40 2.50 4.83
C SER A 701 -14.53 1.33 5.81
N MET A 702 -15.58 1.32 6.64
CA MET A 702 -15.87 0.19 7.53
C MET A 702 -16.21 -1.09 6.75
N LEU A 703 -17.01 -0.97 5.68
CA LEU A 703 -17.32 -2.10 4.77
C LEU A 703 -16.05 -2.62 4.09
N GLN A 704 -15.14 -1.73 3.69
CA GLN A 704 -13.83 -2.09 3.11
C GLN A 704 -12.89 -2.78 4.12
N LEU A 705 -13.09 -2.57 5.42
CA LEU A 705 -12.39 -3.29 6.49
C LEU A 705 -13.03 -4.64 6.82
N GLY A 706 -14.19 -4.96 6.25
CA GLY A 706 -14.93 -6.19 6.52
C GLY A 706 -15.90 -6.12 7.70
N VAL A 707 -16.21 -4.91 8.20
CA VAL A 707 -17.20 -4.72 9.27
C VAL A 707 -18.59 -5.07 8.73
N LYS A 708 -19.32 -5.91 9.45
CA LYS A 708 -20.65 -6.40 9.05
C LYS A 708 -21.79 -5.84 9.91
N ASN A 709 -21.49 -5.24 11.03
CA ASN A 709 -22.48 -4.64 11.93
C ASN A 709 -22.15 -3.16 12.09
N ILE A 710 -23.02 -2.29 11.58
CA ILE A 710 -22.82 -0.84 11.58
C ILE A 710 -24.02 -0.16 12.22
N VAL A 711 -23.75 0.61 13.28
CA VAL A 711 -24.72 1.45 13.97
C VAL A 711 -24.52 2.88 13.52
N VAL A 712 -25.61 3.60 13.26
CA VAL A 712 -25.60 4.98 12.80
C VAL A 712 -26.42 5.85 13.76
N TYR A 713 -25.84 6.96 14.19
CA TYR A 713 -26.56 8.02 14.90
C TYR A 713 -26.49 9.32 14.10
N ASN A 714 -27.63 9.98 13.93
CA ASN A 714 -27.70 11.32 13.36
C ASN A 714 -28.87 12.11 13.92
N ARG A 715 -28.64 13.39 14.27
CA ARG A 715 -29.67 14.31 14.78
C ARG A 715 -30.95 14.32 13.91
N THR A 716 -30.83 14.24 12.58
CA THR A 716 -31.93 14.12 11.65
C THR A 716 -32.02 12.67 11.17
N VAL A 717 -32.91 11.90 11.78
CA VAL A 717 -33.07 10.46 11.55
C VAL A 717 -33.29 10.14 10.05
N ALA A 718 -34.08 10.92 9.35
CA ALA A 718 -34.35 10.73 7.92
C ALA A 718 -33.09 10.74 7.04
N ASN A 719 -32.03 11.46 7.42
CA ASN A 719 -30.75 11.45 6.68
C ASN A 719 -29.98 10.14 6.96
N ALA A 720 -30.04 9.62 8.18
CA ALA A 720 -29.48 8.31 8.49
C ALA A 720 -30.19 7.20 7.75
N GLU A 721 -31.53 7.25 7.69
CA GLU A 721 -32.36 6.27 6.96
C GLU A 721 -32.03 6.24 5.47
N LYS A 722 -31.86 7.41 4.83
CA LYS A 722 -31.44 7.51 3.44
C LYS A 722 -30.06 6.87 3.19
N MET A 723 -29.11 7.15 4.08
CA MET A 723 -27.74 6.60 3.98
C MET A 723 -27.76 5.07 4.17
N VAL A 724 -28.42 4.58 5.21
CA VAL A 724 -28.54 3.14 5.50
C VAL A 724 -29.23 2.42 4.35
N THR A 725 -30.36 2.96 3.84
CA THR A 725 -31.08 2.38 2.68
C THR A 725 -30.18 2.27 1.45
N HIS A 726 -29.35 3.28 1.20
CA HIS A 726 -28.39 3.28 0.09
C HIS A 726 -27.39 2.10 0.21
N PHE A 727 -26.72 1.97 1.35
CA PHE A 727 -25.72 0.92 1.53
C PHE A 727 -26.33 -0.47 1.67
N THR A 728 -27.51 -0.60 2.28
CA THR A 728 -28.26 -1.87 2.32
C THR A 728 -28.59 -2.38 0.91
N ARG A 729 -29.04 -1.45 0.03
CA ARG A 729 -29.34 -1.80 -1.37
C ARG A 729 -28.08 -2.28 -2.10
N LEU A 730 -26.95 -1.57 -1.94
CA LEU A 730 -25.69 -1.94 -2.58
C LEU A 730 -25.15 -3.28 -2.05
N SER A 731 -25.24 -3.52 -0.75
CA SER A 731 -24.81 -4.78 -0.13
C SER A 731 -25.65 -5.96 -0.64
N LYS A 732 -26.98 -5.82 -0.73
CA LYS A 732 -27.89 -6.87 -1.23
C LYS A 732 -27.70 -7.19 -2.70
N ARG A 733 -27.28 -6.23 -3.51
CA ARG A 733 -27.02 -6.42 -4.95
C ARG A 733 -25.59 -6.91 -5.24
N HIS A 734 -24.75 -7.03 -4.22
CA HIS A 734 -23.31 -7.29 -4.37
C HIS A 734 -22.57 -6.25 -5.27
N ASP A 735 -23.11 -5.02 -5.34
CA ASP A 735 -22.58 -3.92 -6.16
C ASP A 735 -21.48 -3.11 -5.46
N LEU A 736 -21.06 -3.51 -4.25
CA LEU A 736 -19.98 -2.82 -3.52
C LEU A 736 -18.62 -3.24 -4.09
N PRO A 737 -17.82 -2.30 -4.61
CA PRO A 737 -16.49 -2.58 -5.12
C PRO A 737 -15.48 -2.77 -3.97
N LEU A 738 -15.60 -3.87 -3.23
CA LEU A 738 -14.70 -4.19 -2.14
C LEU A 738 -13.34 -4.64 -2.68
N LEU A 739 -12.26 -4.16 -2.06
CA LEU A 739 -10.89 -4.52 -2.44
C LEU A 739 -10.56 -5.97 -2.10
N SER A 740 -11.18 -6.53 -1.07
CA SER A 740 -11.01 -7.91 -0.64
C SER A 740 -12.29 -8.71 -0.80
N ALA A 741 -12.15 -10.02 -0.93
CA ALA A 741 -13.29 -10.93 -0.98
C ALA A 741 -14.20 -10.72 0.23
N ALA A 742 -15.46 -10.44 -0.01
CA ALA A 742 -16.46 -10.35 1.04
C ALA A 742 -16.65 -11.72 1.67
N LEU A 743 -16.63 -11.78 3.01
CA LEU A 743 -17.14 -12.94 3.71
C LEU A 743 -18.66 -13.07 3.41
N ASP A 744 -19.17 -14.29 3.23
CA ASP A 744 -20.60 -14.58 2.99
C ASP A 744 -21.49 -14.26 4.21
N VAL A 745 -21.22 -13.16 4.89
CA VAL A 745 -22.00 -12.69 6.04
C VAL A 745 -22.73 -11.42 5.65
N GLU A 746 -24.04 -11.42 5.85
CA GLU A 746 -24.90 -10.27 5.55
C GLU A 746 -24.50 -9.06 6.41
N THR A 747 -24.45 -7.87 5.78
CA THR A 747 -24.20 -6.61 6.48
C THR A 747 -25.49 -6.11 7.13
N ARG A 748 -25.44 -5.86 8.43
CA ARG A 748 -26.56 -5.36 9.23
C ARG A 748 -26.34 -3.91 9.64
N PHE A 749 -27.40 -3.13 9.55
CA PHE A 749 -27.42 -1.72 9.96
C PHE A 749 -28.46 -1.51 11.05
N HIS A 750 -28.15 -0.65 12.03
CA HIS A 750 -29.10 -0.16 13.01
C HIS A 750 -29.00 1.37 13.12
N ILE A 751 -30.13 2.04 13.34
CA ILE A 751 -30.19 3.50 13.50
C ILE A 751 -30.65 3.82 14.91
N ILE A 752 -29.78 4.44 15.70
CA ILE A 752 -30.11 5.02 16.99
C ILE A 752 -30.81 6.37 16.72
N ARG A 753 -32.02 6.52 17.25
CA ARG A 753 -32.89 7.69 17.00
C ARG A 753 -32.65 8.82 17.99
N THR A 754 -32.39 8.48 19.26
CA THR A 754 -32.11 9.44 20.34
C THR A 754 -30.91 9.00 21.16
N LEU A 755 -30.28 9.93 21.89
CA LEU A 755 -29.10 9.61 22.71
C LEU A 755 -29.46 8.76 23.95
N ASP A 756 -30.71 8.77 24.36
CA ASP A 756 -31.23 8.03 25.52
C ASP A 756 -31.61 6.59 25.15
N GLU A 757 -31.62 6.27 23.86
CA GLU A 757 -31.92 4.92 23.40
C GLU A 757 -30.83 3.95 23.82
N PRO A 758 -31.17 2.78 24.42
CA PRO A 758 -30.17 1.80 24.79
C PRO A 758 -29.46 1.23 23.57
N TRP A 759 -28.20 0.80 23.75
CA TRP A 759 -27.47 0.12 22.68
C TRP A 759 -28.21 -1.16 22.23
N PRO A 760 -28.35 -1.40 20.92
CA PRO A 760 -29.11 -2.54 20.40
C PRO A 760 -28.49 -3.87 20.86
N GLU A 761 -29.29 -4.75 21.48
CA GLU A 761 -28.85 -6.02 22.09
C GLU A 761 -28.19 -6.97 21.10
N ASP A 762 -28.64 -6.97 19.86
CA ASP A 762 -28.11 -7.81 18.76
C ASP A 762 -26.73 -7.35 18.23
N PHE A 763 -26.23 -6.20 18.71
CA PHE A 763 -24.96 -5.62 18.28
C PHE A 763 -23.98 -5.56 19.45
N ARG A 764 -22.77 -6.07 19.24
CA ARG A 764 -21.69 -5.85 20.22
C ARG A 764 -21.40 -4.36 20.37
N LEU A 765 -20.89 -3.96 21.52
CA LEU A 765 -20.41 -2.59 21.71
C LEU A 765 -19.35 -2.25 20.65
N PRO A 766 -19.32 -1.00 20.15
CA PRO A 766 -18.46 -0.64 19.04
C PRO A 766 -17.00 -0.65 19.47
N THR A 767 -16.16 -1.15 18.60
CA THR A 767 -14.69 -1.06 18.68
C THR A 767 -14.13 -0.05 17.68
N MET A 768 -14.99 0.49 16.83
CA MET A 768 -14.67 1.53 15.85
C MET A 768 -15.75 2.60 15.92
N ILE A 769 -15.36 3.83 16.15
CA ILE A 769 -16.26 4.99 16.17
C ILE A 769 -15.71 6.04 15.22
N VAL A 770 -16.54 6.54 14.30
CA VAL A 770 -16.17 7.64 13.41
C VAL A 770 -17.17 8.79 13.60
N SER A 771 -16.66 9.92 14.11
CA SER A 771 -17.43 11.16 14.25
C SER A 771 -17.27 12.01 12.99
N CYS A 772 -18.41 12.22 12.32
CA CYS A 772 -18.51 12.94 11.05
C CYS A 772 -19.28 14.25 11.18
N ILE A 773 -19.43 14.74 12.40
CA ILE A 773 -20.09 16.02 12.69
C ILE A 773 -19.08 17.17 12.62
N PRO A 774 -19.51 18.39 12.32
CA PRO A 774 -18.60 19.54 12.30
C PRO A 774 -18.02 19.83 13.70
N THR A 775 -16.72 20.11 13.77
CA THR A 775 -16.02 20.45 15.02
C THR A 775 -15.88 21.96 15.24
N HIS A 776 -16.37 22.78 14.29
CA HIS A 776 -16.26 24.24 14.32
C HIS A 776 -17.52 24.87 13.75
N ARG A 777 -17.65 26.17 13.96
CA ARG A 777 -18.76 26.97 13.41
C ARG A 777 -18.72 26.96 11.87
N ILE A 778 -19.87 26.66 11.24
CA ILE A 778 -20.04 26.73 9.78
C ILE A 778 -21.09 27.81 9.49
N GLY A 779 -20.64 28.92 8.92
CA GLY A 779 -21.48 30.12 8.74
C GLY A 779 -22.00 30.60 10.10
N ASP A 780 -23.32 30.72 10.26
CA ASP A 780 -23.97 31.16 11.48
C ASP A 780 -24.29 30.00 12.45
N VAL A 781 -24.08 28.76 12.04
CA VAL A 781 -24.37 27.57 12.89
C VAL A 781 -23.17 27.27 13.78
N PRO A 782 -23.30 27.33 15.12
CA PRO A 782 -22.21 26.99 16.03
C PRO A 782 -21.83 25.50 15.93
N ALA A 783 -20.60 25.18 16.33
CA ALA A 783 -20.16 23.78 16.45
C ALA A 783 -21.09 23.02 17.42
N PRO A 784 -21.54 21.82 17.07
CA PRO A 784 -22.30 21.01 18.00
C PRO A 784 -21.39 20.57 19.16
N ASN A 785 -21.84 20.85 20.39
CA ASN A 785 -21.20 20.38 21.60
C ASN A 785 -21.70 18.96 21.89
N PHE A 786 -21.14 17.97 21.21
CA PHE A 786 -21.63 16.59 21.20
C PHE A 786 -20.92 15.73 22.26
N PHE A 787 -21.72 15.18 23.16
CA PHE A 787 -21.30 14.17 24.13
C PHE A 787 -21.92 12.82 23.76
N ALA A 788 -21.07 11.80 23.63
CA ALA A 788 -21.55 10.44 23.41
C ALA A 788 -22.02 9.81 24.74
N PRO A 789 -23.10 9.01 24.74
CA PRO A 789 -23.42 8.17 25.90
C PRO A 789 -22.20 7.33 26.29
N SER A 790 -21.91 7.27 27.59
CA SER A 790 -20.73 6.54 28.13
C SER A 790 -20.75 5.05 27.77
N SER A 791 -21.94 4.47 27.59
CA SER A 791 -22.13 3.09 27.11
C SER A 791 -21.50 2.82 25.75
N TRP A 792 -21.43 3.81 24.85
CA TRP A 792 -20.82 3.65 23.53
C TRP A 792 -19.31 3.44 23.60
N LEU A 793 -18.64 3.90 24.67
CA LEU A 793 -17.22 3.67 24.95
C LEU A 793 -17.00 2.48 25.91
N GLY A 794 -18.02 1.66 26.13
CA GLY A 794 -18.03 0.57 27.09
C GLY A 794 -17.36 -0.73 26.62
N SER A 795 -16.78 -0.78 25.42
CA SER A 795 -16.10 -2.00 24.93
C SER A 795 -15.00 -2.46 25.91
N PRO A 796 -15.01 -3.73 26.33
CA PRO A 796 -14.02 -4.24 27.29
C PRO A 796 -12.58 -4.33 26.72
N THR A 797 -12.43 -4.30 25.42
CA THR A 797 -11.13 -4.31 24.73
C THR A 797 -10.74 -2.92 24.20
N GLY A 798 -11.52 -1.90 24.52
CA GLY A 798 -11.37 -0.57 23.95
C GLY A 798 -11.72 -0.51 22.48
N GLY A 799 -11.06 0.35 21.73
CA GLY A 799 -11.31 0.54 20.31
C GLY A 799 -10.56 1.73 19.73
N CYS A 800 -10.97 2.15 18.53
CA CYS A 800 -10.48 3.34 17.85
C CYS A 800 -11.62 4.34 17.63
N LEU A 801 -11.44 5.58 18.08
CA LEU A 801 -12.32 6.71 17.76
C LEU A 801 -11.60 7.64 16.79
N VAL A 802 -12.24 7.94 15.66
CA VAL A 802 -11.75 8.87 14.64
C VAL A 802 -12.68 10.08 14.58
N GLU A 803 -12.17 11.27 14.95
CA GLU A 803 -12.84 12.56 14.76
C GLU A 803 -12.34 13.20 13.47
N LEU A 804 -13.23 13.51 12.54
CA LEU A 804 -12.80 13.95 11.20
C LEU A 804 -12.41 15.44 11.14
N GLY A 805 -12.76 16.25 12.13
CA GLY A 805 -12.38 17.65 12.21
C GLY A 805 -10.97 17.86 12.75
N TYR A 806 -10.29 18.94 12.31
CA TYR A 806 -8.96 19.31 12.80
C TYR A 806 -8.84 20.79 13.17
N LYS A 807 -9.88 21.59 12.99
CA LYS A 807 -9.82 23.02 13.35
C LYS A 807 -9.71 23.21 14.86
N THR A 808 -10.36 22.34 15.62
CA THR A 808 -10.13 22.17 17.05
C THR A 808 -9.90 20.71 17.36
N LEU A 809 -8.90 20.41 18.17
CA LEU A 809 -8.52 19.06 18.64
C LEU A 809 -9.08 18.75 20.04
N ASP A 810 -9.80 19.69 20.63
CA ASP A 810 -10.39 19.60 21.96
C ASP A 810 -11.93 19.49 21.89
N THR A 811 -12.40 18.41 21.25
CA THR A 811 -13.82 18.13 21.17
C THR A 811 -14.29 17.28 22.36
N PRO A 812 -15.56 17.42 22.82
CA PRO A 812 -16.07 16.64 23.94
C PRO A 812 -15.92 15.13 23.74
N ILE A 813 -16.18 14.60 22.54
CA ILE A 813 -16.09 13.18 22.26
C ILE A 813 -14.64 12.66 22.27
N LEU A 814 -13.67 13.46 21.80
CA LEU A 814 -12.24 13.11 21.91
C LEU A 814 -11.82 13.07 23.38
N ASN A 815 -12.26 14.03 24.16
CA ASN A 815 -11.95 14.08 25.60
C ASN A 815 -12.55 12.89 26.35
N GLN A 816 -13.80 12.53 26.06
CA GLN A 816 -14.42 11.34 26.62
C GLN A 816 -13.60 10.07 26.29
N ALA A 817 -13.15 9.90 25.04
CA ALA A 817 -12.36 8.74 24.65
C ALA A 817 -10.96 8.74 25.29
N ARG A 818 -10.32 9.91 25.44
CA ARG A 818 -9.03 10.05 26.15
C ARG A 818 -9.13 9.68 27.63
N GLN A 819 -10.23 10.03 28.30
CA GLN A 819 -10.48 9.66 29.71
C GLN A 819 -10.55 8.14 29.93
N VAL A 820 -10.95 7.38 28.92
CA VAL A 820 -11.02 5.91 28.95
C VAL A 820 -9.89 5.23 28.18
N SER A 821 -8.80 5.94 27.89
CA SER A 821 -7.64 5.40 27.18
C SER A 821 -7.00 4.20 27.89
N ASN A 822 -7.05 4.17 29.23
CA ASN A 822 -6.60 3.04 30.05
C ASN A 822 -7.37 1.73 29.74
N ARG A 823 -8.56 1.81 29.14
CA ARG A 823 -9.33 0.64 28.66
C ARG A 823 -8.96 0.22 27.24
N GLY A 824 -7.92 0.80 26.63
CA GLY A 824 -7.47 0.49 25.28
C GLY A 824 -8.16 1.30 24.18
N TRP A 825 -8.77 2.45 24.50
CA TRP A 825 -9.27 3.39 23.50
C TRP A 825 -8.15 4.25 22.94
N VAL A 826 -8.12 4.34 21.61
CA VAL A 826 -7.18 5.14 20.83
C VAL A 826 -7.95 6.21 20.08
N THR A 827 -7.47 7.44 20.14
CA THR A 827 -8.07 8.58 19.43
C THR A 827 -7.22 8.94 18.21
N MET A 828 -7.87 9.16 17.09
CA MET A 828 -7.34 9.74 15.86
C MET A 828 -8.15 10.99 15.56
N ASP A 829 -7.53 12.01 15.01
CA ASP A 829 -8.21 13.25 14.65
C ASP A 829 -7.98 13.63 13.18
N GLY A 830 -8.49 14.78 12.77
CA GLY A 830 -8.39 15.23 11.40
C GLY A 830 -6.96 15.51 10.94
N LEU A 831 -5.98 15.73 11.83
CA LEU A 831 -4.56 15.83 11.47
C LEU A 831 -3.97 14.46 11.09
N ASP A 832 -4.49 13.38 11.64
CA ASP A 832 -4.16 12.02 11.23
C ASP A 832 -4.81 11.66 9.89
N LEU A 833 -6.05 12.12 9.67
CA LEU A 833 -6.86 11.80 8.49
C LEU A 833 -6.40 12.56 7.24
N LEU A 834 -6.15 13.87 7.38
CA LEU A 834 -5.90 14.76 6.25
C LEU A 834 -4.73 14.30 5.37
N PRO A 835 -3.55 13.92 5.91
CA PRO A 835 -2.48 13.42 5.07
C PRO A 835 -2.84 12.10 4.38
N GLU A 836 -3.52 11.17 5.06
CA GLU A 836 -3.84 9.86 4.50
C GLU A 836 -4.72 9.94 3.24
N GLN A 837 -5.75 10.80 3.25
CA GLN A 837 -6.53 11.05 2.05
C GLN A 837 -5.77 11.93 1.03
N GLY A 838 -4.89 12.81 1.51
CA GLY A 838 -4.07 13.69 0.67
C GLY A 838 -3.02 12.96 -0.15
N PHE A 839 -2.47 11.83 0.35
CA PHE A 839 -1.55 10.99 -0.43
C PHE A 839 -2.23 10.49 -1.70
N ALA A 840 -3.44 9.95 -1.58
CA ALA A 840 -4.20 9.50 -2.73
C ALA A 840 -4.53 10.65 -3.71
N GLN A 841 -4.85 11.84 -3.19
CA GLN A 841 -5.03 13.02 -4.04
C GLN A 841 -3.76 13.42 -4.78
N PHE A 842 -2.61 13.41 -4.10
CA PHE A 842 -1.32 13.70 -4.72
C PHE A 842 -1.02 12.73 -5.87
N GLU A 843 -1.24 11.43 -5.65
CA GLU A 843 -1.06 10.40 -6.68
C GLU A 843 -2.01 10.62 -7.87
N LEU A 844 -3.29 10.94 -7.63
CA LEU A 844 -4.28 11.24 -8.67
C LEU A 844 -3.91 12.48 -9.49
N PHE A 845 -3.39 13.52 -8.87
CA PHE A 845 -3.04 14.77 -9.54
C PHE A 845 -1.77 14.68 -10.35
N THR A 846 -0.74 14.02 -9.80
CA THR A 846 0.62 14.06 -10.35
C THR A 846 1.03 12.79 -11.10
N GLY A 847 0.37 11.65 -10.84
CA GLY A 847 0.82 10.34 -11.28
C GLY A 847 2.12 9.87 -10.59
N ARG A 848 2.50 10.51 -9.48
CA ARG A 848 3.69 10.18 -8.69
C ARG A 848 3.32 9.71 -7.30
N ARG A 849 4.12 8.87 -6.72
CA ARG A 849 3.95 8.46 -5.33
C ARG A 849 4.09 9.64 -4.38
N ALA A 850 3.21 9.69 -3.39
CA ALA A 850 3.22 10.73 -2.38
C ALA A 850 4.40 10.53 -1.41
N PRO A 851 5.19 11.60 -1.10
CA PRO A 851 6.20 11.56 -0.04
C PRO A 851 5.50 11.65 1.34
N ARG A 852 5.02 10.51 1.83
CA ARG A 852 4.05 10.42 2.93
C ARG A 852 4.55 11.00 4.23
N ARG A 853 5.79 10.69 4.61
CA ARG A 853 6.40 11.21 5.85
C ARG A 853 6.49 12.73 5.82
N LEU A 854 6.98 13.29 4.70
CA LEU A 854 7.05 14.74 4.50
C LEU A 854 5.66 15.38 4.59
N MET A 855 4.68 14.83 3.88
CA MET A 855 3.32 15.37 3.86
C MET A 855 2.67 15.38 5.24
N ARG A 856 2.86 14.34 6.04
CA ARG A 856 2.40 14.32 7.45
C ARG A 856 3.11 15.38 8.26
N GLY A 857 4.43 15.45 8.17
CA GLY A 857 5.24 16.44 8.89
C GLY A 857 4.80 17.87 8.58
N GLU A 858 4.48 18.18 7.32
CA GLU A 858 4.02 19.50 6.92
C GLU A 858 2.63 19.84 7.47
N VAL A 859 1.72 18.87 7.54
CA VAL A 859 0.39 19.09 8.16
C VAL A 859 0.56 19.50 9.62
N PHE A 860 1.41 18.82 10.37
CA PHE A 860 1.65 19.17 11.79
C PHE A 860 2.40 20.50 11.95
N ARG A 861 3.38 20.79 11.07
CA ARG A 861 4.12 22.08 11.09
C ARG A 861 3.21 23.27 10.75
N ALA A 862 2.33 23.10 9.78
CA ALA A 862 1.44 24.18 9.33
C ALA A 862 0.22 24.37 10.23
N TYR A 863 -0.07 23.40 11.11
CA TYR A 863 -1.20 23.50 12.03
C TYR A 863 -0.97 24.61 13.06
N GLN A 864 -1.91 25.54 13.13
CA GLN A 864 -1.92 26.62 14.11
C GLN A 864 -3.12 26.43 15.04
N PRO A 865 -2.88 26.09 16.30
CA PRO A 865 -3.95 25.94 17.27
C PRO A 865 -4.60 27.29 17.60
N ASP A 866 -5.91 27.31 17.73
CA ASP A 866 -6.62 28.45 18.27
C ASP A 866 -6.18 28.65 19.74
N GLY A 867 -5.52 29.76 20.04
CA GLY A 867 -5.07 30.37 21.33
C GLY A 867 -4.90 29.59 22.64
N GLN A 868 -5.60 28.48 22.86
CA GLN A 868 -5.53 27.66 24.08
C GLN A 868 -4.86 26.27 23.89
N ASP A 869 -4.65 25.83 22.66
CA ASP A 869 -4.17 24.48 22.35
C ASP A 869 -2.64 24.33 22.30
N ARG A 870 -1.86 25.26 22.89
CA ARG A 870 -0.38 25.15 22.90
C ARG A 870 0.13 23.90 23.60
N ALA A 871 -0.61 23.39 24.59
CA ALA A 871 -0.29 22.11 25.22
C ALA A 871 -0.50 20.91 24.28
N ALA A 872 -1.42 21.01 23.32
CA ALA A 872 -1.64 20.00 22.31
C ALA A 872 -0.46 19.89 21.30
N LEU A 873 0.22 21.00 20.99
CA LEU A 873 1.40 21.00 20.11
C LEU A 873 2.58 20.19 20.67
N ALA A 874 2.80 20.21 21.98
CA ALA A 874 3.85 19.42 22.62
C ALA A 874 3.55 17.90 22.53
N GLN A 875 2.29 17.51 22.36
CA GLN A 875 1.87 16.11 22.18
C GLN A 875 1.89 15.64 20.72
N LEU A 876 2.04 16.56 19.76
CA LEU A 876 2.02 16.22 18.34
C LEU A 876 3.37 15.66 17.84
N GLN A 877 4.49 16.14 18.37
CA GLN A 877 5.82 15.69 17.98
C GLN A 877 6.03 14.18 18.25
N PRO A 878 5.71 13.62 19.43
CA PRO A 878 5.80 12.19 19.65
C PRO A 878 4.86 11.37 18.77
N ARG A 879 3.74 11.95 18.33
CA ARG A 879 2.78 11.26 17.44
C ARG A 879 3.36 11.01 16.04
N LEU A 880 4.15 11.94 15.51
CA LEU A 880 4.82 11.77 14.21
C LEU A 880 5.74 10.55 14.19
N ASN A 881 6.54 10.38 15.23
CA ASN A 881 7.50 9.29 15.35
C ASN A 881 6.85 7.91 15.48
N ASN A 882 5.57 7.88 15.90
CA ASN A 882 4.81 6.65 16.12
C ASN A 882 3.86 6.27 14.97
N ILE A 883 3.85 7.04 13.88
CA ILE A 883 2.99 6.73 12.75
C ILE A 883 3.53 5.50 12.02
N VAL A 884 2.66 4.51 11.86
CA VAL A 884 2.94 3.28 11.12
C VAL A 884 2.32 3.39 9.73
N GLU A 885 3.13 3.18 8.70
CA GLU A 885 2.62 3.10 7.33
C GLU A 885 1.68 1.91 7.18
N GLN A 886 0.49 2.11 6.60
CA GLN A 886 -0.57 1.10 6.56
C GLN A 886 -0.69 0.36 5.22
N GLU A 887 0.21 0.62 4.29
CA GLU A 887 0.23 -0.16 3.05
C GLU A 887 1.13 -1.38 3.16
N PRO A 888 0.68 -2.51 2.65
CA PRO A 888 1.51 -3.70 2.49
C PRO A 888 2.51 -3.55 1.36
#